data_6e7baaafd15d0e50c09f9d654a307373
#
_entry.id   6e7baaafd15d0e50c09f9d654a307373
#
_cell.length_a   1.000
_cell.length_b   1.000
_cell.length_c   1.000
_cell.angle_alpha   90.00
_cell.angle_beta   90.00
_cell.angle_gamma   90.00
#
_symmetry.space_group_name_H-M   'P 1'
#
loop_
_entity.id
_entity.type
_entity.pdbx_description
1 polymer ?
#
loop_
_entity_poly.entity_id
_entity_poly.type
_entity_poly.pdbx_seq_one_letter_code
_entity_poly.pdbx_strand_id
1 'polypeptide(L)'
;MAKFPNCHWILFFFYYFFFVCLDHLILAQNQQDSQPQPSTEHSIQVRLAGDKRKHNEGRAEVYYNSQWGTICDDDFSIHSANVFCRQLGYVEAVSWYPGSKYGKGEGPIWLDNLYCTGRESSIAQCTSNGWGVSDCKHTEDVSVLCSEKRIPGFRSEDPLLNQIENTNIKVEDVRIRAVFSASRKRIPVTEGYVEIKEGGTWKQICDKNWTTKNSRVVCGMFGFPAEKKYNIRAYKTSASRRKHKYWAYSVICKGTESHLFSCKMGDRIMTLGGNVTCENGMPAVVSCSPGLAFSPGSHSGFGKAFRAQHLLVRLKGGAQVGEGRLEVLMNGEWGTICDDGWSLHSASVACRELGFGTAKEAILGARLGQGIGPIHLNEMDCTGFEKSITDCKFSKEIRSCTHEEDAGVRCNIPAMGFQTQIRLNGGRTPYEGQVQILHEHNGTLIWGSICGEGWDIMDAMVVCRQLNLGYASHAFQETWYWYGDTDADNVVVSGMKCSGTEMALSHCPHDAKVSCPKGGGRYAAGVSCTETAADLVLNAKEVEETSYLEDRPMNVLQCAMEENCLASSAVNTSVSHGIRRLFRFSSEIHNNGQADFRPKTGRHAWIWHECHRHYHSMEVFAHYDLLDSNWTQVAEGHKASFCLEDSNCIDGVQKQYECANFGEQGISVGCYDVYRHDIDCQWIDVTDLKQGDYIFRIIVNPNFEVAESDYSNNVMLCNVRYGSLRVWVYNCHIANSYYEPDQKEYFTGLWNNQVF
;
A
#
# COMPACT_ATOMS: atom_id res chain seq x y z
N MET A 1 -41.57 62.83 -39.95
CA MET A 1 -40.33 63.62 -39.90
C MET A 1 -39.78 63.51 -38.52
N ALA A 2 -38.84 62.63 -38.27
CA ALA A 2 -38.08 62.61 -37.03
C ALA A 2 -36.61 62.36 -37.38
N LYS A 3 -35.77 63.34 -37.08
CA LYS A 3 -34.35 63.39 -37.38
C LYS A 3 -33.61 62.44 -36.49
N PHE A 4 -32.73 61.56 -37.03
CA PHE A 4 -31.69 60.83 -36.37
C PHE A 4 -30.52 61.78 -36.02
N PRO A 5 -29.98 61.76 -34.82
CA PRO A 5 -28.72 62.45 -34.52
C PRO A 5 -27.52 61.50 -34.62
N ASN A 6 -26.61 61.96 -35.38
CA ASN A 6 -25.16 61.80 -35.43
C ASN A 6 -24.49 60.49 -34.95
N CYS A 7 -23.94 59.78 -35.90
CA CYS A 7 -23.13 58.60 -35.89
C CYS A 7 -21.64 58.85 -35.47
N HIS A 8 -21.32 60.03 -34.88
CA HIS A 8 -19.92 60.38 -34.53
C HIS A 8 -19.44 59.87 -33.16
N TRP A 9 -20.35 59.50 -32.23
CA TRP A 9 -19.97 58.99 -30.93
C TRP A 9 -19.65 57.49 -30.88
N ILE A 10 -20.17 56.72 -31.83
CA ILE A 10 -19.95 55.28 -31.89
C ILE A 10 -18.52 54.96 -32.41
N LEU A 11 -18.01 55.79 -33.33
CA LEU A 11 -16.63 55.64 -33.86
C LEU A 11 -15.56 56.03 -32.80
N PHE A 12 -15.85 56.96 -31.91
CA PHE A 12 -14.93 57.35 -30.84
C PHE A 12 -14.82 56.27 -29.76
N PHE A 13 -15.92 55.58 -29.42
CA PHE A 13 -15.91 54.47 -28.46
C PHE A 13 -15.19 53.23 -29.01
N PHE A 14 -15.34 52.95 -30.34
CA PHE A 14 -14.60 51.84 -30.95
C PHE A 14 -13.11 52.14 -31.08
N TYR A 15 -12.71 53.39 -31.33
CA TYR A 15 -11.29 53.75 -31.39
C TYR A 15 -10.64 53.77 -30.03
N TYR A 16 -11.32 54.17 -28.96
CA TYR A 16 -10.82 54.13 -27.58
C TYR A 16 -10.72 52.70 -27.04
N PHE A 17 -11.70 51.86 -27.39
CA PHE A 17 -11.65 50.43 -27.02
C PHE A 17 -10.55 49.66 -27.74
N PHE A 18 -10.29 50.03 -29.00
CA PHE A 18 -9.23 49.41 -29.82
C PHE A 18 -7.84 49.81 -29.31
N PHE A 19 -7.63 51.04 -28.90
CA PHE A 19 -6.35 51.49 -28.29
C PHE A 19 -6.15 50.92 -26.89
N VAL A 20 -7.15 50.85 -26.06
CA VAL A 20 -7.04 50.21 -24.71
C VAL A 20 -6.81 48.69 -24.83
N CYS A 21 -7.42 48.03 -25.82
CA CYS A 21 -7.11 46.62 -26.07
C CYS A 21 -5.70 46.40 -26.69
N LEU A 22 -5.20 47.33 -27.51
CA LEU A 22 -3.84 47.25 -28.02
C LEU A 22 -2.78 47.48 -26.90
N ASP A 23 -3.01 48.43 -26.02
CA ASP A 23 -2.12 48.66 -24.87
C ASP A 23 -2.12 47.47 -23.90
N HIS A 24 -3.25 46.83 -23.64
CA HIS A 24 -3.33 45.59 -22.89
C HIS A 24 -2.69 44.39 -23.59
N LEU A 25 -2.73 44.33 -24.93
CA LEU A 25 -2.03 43.29 -25.68
C LEU A 25 -0.52 43.51 -25.75
N ILE A 26 -0.08 44.77 -25.81
CA ILE A 26 1.38 45.10 -25.74
C ILE A 26 1.90 44.94 -24.33
N LEU A 27 1.12 45.22 -23.27
CA LEU A 27 1.48 44.91 -21.89
C LEU A 27 1.50 43.41 -21.62
N ALA A 28 0.60 42.60 -22.21
CA ALA A 28 0.62 41.15 -22.11
C ALA A 28 1.79 40.50 -22.88
N GLN A 29 2.20 41.10 -24.04
CA GLN A 29 3.40 40.64 -24.75
C GLN A 29 4.71 41.02 -24.04
N ASN A 30 4.75 42.17 -23.34
CA ASN A 30 5.91 42.53 -22.52
C ASN A 30 5.98 41.83 -21.17
N GLN A 31 4.91 41.14 -20.73
CA GLN A 31 4.94 40.24 -19.55
C GLN A 31 5.27 38.79 -19.90
N GLN A 32 5.27 38.40 -21.18
CA GLN A 32 5.71 37.06 -21.59
C GLN A 32 7.22 36.94 -21.84
N ASP A 33 7.96 38.05 -21.89
CA ASP A 33 9.43 38.02 -22.05
C ASP A 33 10.23 38.26 -20.77
N SER A 34 9.57 38.27 -19.60
CA SER A 34 10.21 38.14 -18.31
C SER A 34 9.76 36.86 -17.61
N GLN A 35 9.93 35.68 -18.26
CA GLN A 35 10.25 34.50 -17.48
C GLN A 35 11.55 34.82 -16.74
N PRO A 36 11.62 34.67 -15.40
CA PRO A 36 12.90 34.57 -14.76
C PRO A 36 13.59 33.43 -15.48
N GLN A 37 14.72 33.71 -16.13
CA GLN A 37 15.68 32.67 -16.48
C GLN A 37 15.78 31.82 -15.20
N PRO A 38 15.65 30.48 -15.29
CA PRO A 38 15.98 29.65 -14.16
C PRO A 38 17.39 30.10 -13.79
N SER A 39 17.54 30.70 -12.63
CA SER A 39 18.81 30.80 -11.97
C SER A 39 19.43 29.43 -12.19
N THR A 40 20.58 29.35 -12.77
CA THR A 40 21.43 28.17 -12.76
C THR A 40 21.76 27.93 -11.28
N GLU A 41 20.77 27.41 -10.52
CA GLU A 41 21.06 26.61 -9.35
C GLU A 41 21.90 25.48 -9.92
N HIS A 42 23.19 25.53 -9.64
CA HIS A 42 24.07 24.42 -9.88
C HIS A 42 23.46 23.24 -9.16
N SER A 43 22.77 22.38 -9.92
CA SER A 43 22.16 21.17 -9.34
C SER A 43 23.28 20.40 -8.67
N ILE A 44 23.19 20.24 -7.35
CA ILE A 44 24.17 19.47 -6.58
C ILE A 44 24.26 18.08 -7.22
N GLN A 45 25.48 17.70 -7.64
CA GLN A 45 25.69 16.37 -8.23
C GLN A 45 25.86 15.35 -7.10
N VAL A 46 25.30 14.18 -7.29
CA VAL A 46 25.43 13.03 -6.38
C VAL A 46 25.93 11.81 -7.14
N ARG A 47 26.64 10.91 -6.46
CA ARG A 47 27.09 9.65 -7.03
C ARG A 47 27.14 8.53 -6.00
N LEU A 48 27.13 7.30 -6.50
CA LEU A 48 27.47 6.12 -5.73
C LEU A 48 28.95 5.80 -5.89
N ALA A 49 29.67 5.62 -4.80
CA ALA A 49 31.10 5.33 -4.78
C ALA A 49 31.40 4.05 -4.00
N GLY A 50 32.65 3.60 -4.04
CA GLY A 50 33.12 2.42 -3.32
C GLY A 50 33.57 1.29 -4.23
N ASP A 51 34.48 0.47 -3.75
CA ASP A 51 35.00 -0.70 -4.44
C ASP A 51 34.00 -1.87 -4.36
N LYS A 52 33.86 -2.62 -5.42
CA LYS A 52 32.99 -3.81 -5.50
C LYS A 52 31.47 -3.54 -5.38
N ARG A 53 31.04 -2.28 -5.57
CA ARG A 53 29.61 -1.94 -5.62
C ARG A 53 28.96 -2.39 -6.93
N LYS A 54 27.64 -2.54 -6.93
CA LYS A 54 26.84 -2.60 -8.16
C LYS A 54 26.46 -1.19 -8.64
N HIS A 55 25.82 -1.13 -9.81
CA HIS A 55 25.40 0.16 -10.40
C HIS A 55 24.38 0.92 -9.55
N ASN A 56 23.57 0.23 -8.75
CA ASN A 56 22.49 0.78 -7.94
C ASN A 56 22.81 0.81 -6.43
N GLU A 57 24.04 0.50 -6.03
CA GLU A 57 24.44 0.51 -4.63
C GLU A 57 25.83 1.11 -4.44
N GLY A 58 26.09 1.70 -3.27
CA GLY A 58 27.40 2.26 -2.95
C GLY A 58 27.33 3.29 -1.83
N ARG A 59 28.51 3.81 -1.46
CA ARG A 59 28.63 4.95 -0.56
C ARG A 59 28.04 6.18 -1.22
N ALA A 60 27.22 6.93 -0.51
CA ALA A 60 26.63 8.17 -0.98
C ALA A 60 27.65 9.31 -0.97
N GLU A 61 27.90 9.92 -2.10
CA GLU A 61 28.81 11.06 -2.23
C GLU A 61 28.13 12.24 -2.95
N VAL A 62 28.47 13.44 -2.50
CA VAL A 62 27.92 14.71 -2.96
C VAL A 62 29.06 15.60 -3.49
N TYR A 63 28.83 16.26 -4.63
CA TYR A 63 29.77 17.23 -5.19
C TYR A 63 29.39 18.64 -4.74
N TYR A 64 30.21 19.21 -3.89
CA TYR A 64 30.04 20.57 -3.40
C TYR A 64 31.37 21.29 -3.36
N ASN A 65 31.36 22.60 -3.56
CA ASN A 65 32.58 23.45 -3.58
C ASN A 65 33.73 22.89 -4.41
N SER A 66 33.40 22.34 -5.60
CA SER A 66 34.36 21.73 -6.54
C SER A 66 35.08 20.48 -6.04
N GLN A 67 34.56 19.82 -5.02
CA GLN A 67 35.10 18.59 -4.45
C GLN A 67 34.02 17.57 -4.10
N TRP A 68 34.31 16.31 -4.37
CA TRP A 68 33.49 15.19 -3.87
C TRP A 68 33.73 14.98 -2.36
N GLY A 69 32.67 14.67 -1.63
CA GLY A 69 32.73 14.34 -0.22
C GLY A 69 31.55 13.47 0.18
N THR A 70 31.59 12.96 1.38
CA THR A 70 30.61 11.97 1.90
C THR A 70 29.47 12.62 2.66
N ILE A 71 28.52 11.78 3.05
CA ILE A 71 27.39 12.08 3.93
C ILE A 71 27.54 11.21 5.17
N CYS A 72 27.38 11.79 6.35
CA CYS A 72 27.35 11.06 7.61
C CYS A 72 26.08 10.23 7.75
N ASP A 73 26.13 9.15 8.53
CA ASP A 73 24.98 8.30 8.77
C ASP A 73 24.11 8.78 9.94
N ASP A 74 24.53 9.80 10.68
CA ASP A 74 23.76 10.45 11.74
C ASP A 74 22.48 11.09 11.20
N ASP A 75 21.33 10.76 11.78
CA ASP A 75 19.98 11.17 11.36
C ASP A 75 19.63 10.87 9.90
N PHE A 76 20.43 10.03 9.24
CA PHE A 76 20.13 9.62 7.87
C PHE A 76 19.05 8.53 7.86
N SER A 77 18.02 8.74 7.06
CA SER A 77 16.84 7.88 7.00
C SER A 77 16.59 7.30 5.62
N ILE A 78 15.62 6.38 5.50
CA ILE A 78 15.15 5.89 4.21
C ILE A 78 14.56 7.01 3.33
N HIS A 79 14.00 8.06 3.94
CA HIS A 79 13.50 9.22 3.22
C HIS A 79 14.65 10.00 2.57
N SER A 80 15.76 10.18 3.29
CA SER A 80 17.00 10.78 2.74
C SER A 80 17.58 9.92 1.62
N ALA A 81 17.58 8.59 1.80
CA ALA A 81 17.99 7.65 0.76
C ALA A 81 17.09 7.72 -0.48
N ASN A 82 15.78 7.89 -0.32
CA ASN A 82 14.84 8.04 -1.44
C ASN A 82 15.14 9.29 -2.27
N VAL A 83 15.38 10.43 -1.62
CA VAL A 83 15.75 11.67 -2.31
C VAL A 83 17.05 11.48 -3.08
N PHE A 84 18.06 10.89 -2.44
CA PHE A 84 19.35 10.60 -3.06
C PHE A 84 19.24 9.69 -4.28
N CYS A 85 18.49 8.59 -4.18
CA CYS A 85 18.26 7.65 -5.29
C CYS A 85 17.47 8.28 -6.44
N ARG A 86 16.47 9.11 -6.16
CA ARG A 86 15.72 9.83 -7.20
C ARG A 86 16.63 10.82 -7.95
N GLN A 87 17.52 11.50 -7.24
CA GLN A 87 18.47 12.41 -7.85
C GLN A 87 19.48 11.66 -8.74
N LEU A 88 19.74 10.37 -8.50
CA LEU A 88 20.50 9.48 -9.37
C LEU A 88 19.66 8.88 -10.53
N GLY A 89 18.36 9.17 -10.59
CA GLY A 89 17.46 8.68 -11.62
C GLY A 89 16.90 7.28 -11.38
N TYR A 90 16.95 6.79 -10.14
CA TYR A 90 16.18 5.63 -9.70
C TYR A 90 14.82 6.06 -9.14
N VAL A 91 13.85 5.18 -9.17
CA VAL A 91 12.49 5.52 -8.68
C VAL A 91 12.51 5.78 -7.17
N GLU A 92 13.27 4.95 -6.42
CA GLU A 92 13.31 4.98 -4.95
C GLU A 92 14.55 4.27 -4.40
N ALA A 93 14.82 4.40 -3.10
CA ALA A 93 15.77 3.58 -2.36
C ALA A 93 15.13 2.28 -1.90
N VAL A 94 15.89 1.20 -1.90
CA VAL A 94 15.50 -0.09 -1.30
C VAL A 94 15.98 -0.16 0.15
N SER A 95 17.16 0.38 0.41
CA SER A 95 17.79 0.38 1.72
C SER A 95 18.90 1.43 1.81
N TRP A 96 19.32 1.70 3.03
CA TRP A 96 20.56 2.42 3.33
C TRP A 96 21.33 1.66 4.41
N TYR A 97 22.60 1.98 4.57
CA TYR A 97 23.48 1.28 5.51
C TYR A 97 24.42 2.27 6.17
N PRO A 98 24.52 2.26 7.49
CA PRO A 98 25.50 3.02 8.25
C PRO A 98 26.89 2.37 8.19
N GLY A 99 27.88 3.04 8.77
CA GLY A 99 29.18 2.45 9.08
C GLY A 99 30.05 2.13 7.87
N SER A 100 30.01 2.91 6.81
CA SER A 100 30.91 2.79 5.63
C SER A 100 30.91 1.42 4.95
N LYS A 101 29.75 0.80 4.77
CA LYS A 101 29.59 -0.55 4.18
C LYS A 101 30.35 -0.78 2.87
N TYR A 102 30.45 0.23 2.00
CA TYR A 102 31.17 0.16 0.72
C TYR A 102 32.55 0.85 0.77
N GLY A 103 33.17 0.85 1.95
CA GLY A 103 34.48 1.44 2.21
C GLY A 103 34.38 2.92 2.62
N LYS A 104 35.40 3.37 3.35
CA LYS A 104 35.53 4.74 3.83
C LYS A 104 35.75 5.70 2.66
N GLY A 105 35.14 6.85 2.72
CA GLY A 105 35.42 7.93 1.78
C GLY A 105 36.75 8.65 2.04
N GLU A 106 37.04 9.57 1.17
CA GLU A 106 38.18 10.49 1.28
C GLU A 106 37.69 11.92 1.08
N GLY A 107 38.35 12.87 1.74
CA GLY A 107 38.03 14.30 1.62
C GLY A 107 37.08 14.81 2.69
N PRO A 108 36.23 15.81 2.41
CA PRO A 108 35.30 16.37 3.38
C PRO A 108 34.06 15.47 3.56
N ILE A 109 33.50 15.49 4.76
CA ILE A 109 32.12 15.07 5.02
C ILE A 109 31.27 16.33 4.81
N TRP A 110 30.50 16.35 3.73
CA TRP A 110 29.76 17.55 3.31
C TRP A 110 28.42 17.74 4.02
N LEU A 111 27.73 16.64 4.37
CA LEU A 111 26.43 16.68 5.00
C LEU A 111 26.43 15.77 6.23
N ASP A 112 25.84 16.27 7.30
CA ASP A 112 25.71 15.62 8.58
C ASP A 112 24.35 15.95 9.19
N ASN A 113 23.76 15.03 9.97
CA ASN A 113 22.39 15.12 10.46
C ASN A 113 21.43 15.44 9.31
N LEU A 114 21.51 14.64 8.24
CA LEU A 114 20.75 14.90 7.02
C LEU A 114 19.34 14.32 7.11
N TYR A 115 18.39 15.22 7.26
CA TYR A 115 16.97 14.88 7.34
C TYR A 115 16.22 15.35 6.09
N CYS A 116 15.54 14.41 5.42
CA CYS A 116 14.65 14.67 4.29
C CYS A 116 13.25 14.10 4.59
N THR A 117 12.23 14.77 4.10
CA THR A 117 10.84 14.27 4.16
C THR A 117 10.55 13.18 3.10
N GLY A 118 11.49 12.99 2.18
CA GLY A 118 11.33 12.07 1.06
C GLY A 118 10.63 12.66 -0.17
N ARG A 119 10.18 13.91 -0.13
CA ARG A 119 9.48 14.59 -1.25
C ARG A 119 10.38 15.55 -2.04
N GLU A 120 11.52 15.88 -1.51
CA GLU A 120 12.48 16.82 -2.10
C GLU A 120 12.99 16.32 -3.46
N SER A 121 13.21 17.23 -4.38
CA SER A 121 13.78 16.92 -5.70
C SER A 121 15.33 16.83 -5.68
N SER A 122 15.97 17.31 -4.62
CA SER A 122 17.41 17.31 -4.44
C SER A 122 17.78 17.22 -2.96
N ILE A 123 18.85 16.49 -2.68
CA ILE A 123 19.44 16.35 -1.34
C ILE A 123 19.81 17.73 -0.72
N ALA A 124 20.04 18.75 -1.54
CA ALA A 124 20.33 20.10 -1.08
C ALA A 124 19.13 20.84 -0.49
N GLN A 125 17.92 20.32 -0.68
CA GLN A 125 16.68 20.87 -0.12
C GLN A 125 16.34 20.28 1.25
N CYS A 126 17.04 19.21 1.65
CA CYS A 126 16.88 18.59 2.96
C CYS A 126 17.54 19.44 4.05
N THR A 127 17.12 19.28 5.29
CA THR A 127 17.74 19.92 6.45
C THR A 127 19.02 19.18 6.85
N SER A 128 20.03 19.90 7.32
CA SER A 128 21.29 19.36 7.82
C SER A 128 21.97 20.38 8.73
N ASN A 129 23.07 20.00 9.37
CA ASN A 129 23.89 20.93 10.15
C ASN A 129 24.56 22.04 9.30
N GLY A 130 24.41 21.98 7.99
CA GLY A 130 25.05 22.89 7.03
C GLY A 130 26.25 22.24 6.33
N TRP A 131 26.59 22.77 5.13
CA TRP A 131 27.65 22.22 4.30
C TRP A 131 29.02 22.25 4.98
N GLY A 132 29.64 21.07 5.16
CA GLY A 132 30.98 20.91 5.75
C GLY A 132 31.01 21.07 7.28
N VAL A 133 29.86 21.13 7.92
CA VAL A 133 29.73 21.12 9.39
C VAL A 133 29.41 19.69 9.82
N SER A 134 30.40 18.98 10.38
CA SER A 134 30.27 17.58 10.80
C SER A 134 31.27 17.25 11.88
N ASP A 135 30.86 16.43 12.85
CA ASP A 135 31.75 15.81 13.85
C ASP A 135 32.02 14.32 13.57
N CYS A 136 31.43 13.78 12.49
CA CYS A 136 31.61 12.42 12.04
C CYS A 136 33.02 12.11 11.50
N LYS A 137 33.31 10.85 11.42
CA LYS A 137 34.50 10.30 10.75
C LYS A 137 34.04 9.48 9.54
N HIS A 138 34.93 9.20 8.59
CA HIS A 138 34.64 8.33 7.46
C HIS A 138 34.32 6.86 7.84
N THR A 139 34.31 6.52 9.13
CA THR A 139 33.74 5.27 9.64
C THR A 139 32.21 5.28 9.68
N GLU A 140 31.65 6.47 9.60
CA GLU A 140 30.22 6.79 9.69
C GLU A 140 29.66 7.28 8.33
N ASP A 141 30.37 6.98 7.21
CA ASP A 141 29.87 7.31 5.86
C ASP A 141 28.65 6.48 5.49
N VAL A 142 27.58 7.12 5.11
CA VAL A 142 26.34 6.45 4.69
C VAL A 142 26.50 5.75 3.34
N SER A 143 25.83 4.64 3.19
CA SER A 143 25.75 3.90 1.94
C SER A 143 24.28 3.64 1.59
N VAL A 144 23.95 3.66 0.31
CA VAL A 144 22.56 3.47 -0.15
C VAL A 144 22.47 2.35 -1.18
N LEU A 145 21.31 1.70 -1.20
CA LEU A 145 20.88 0.73 -2.21
C LEU A 145 19.62 1.26 -2.87
N CYS A 146 19.72 1.66 -4.12
CA CYS A 146 18.58 2.13 -4.92
C CYS A 146 17.86 0.96 -5.61
N SER A 147 16.59 1.14 -5.95
CA SER A 147 15.80 0.18 -6.71
C SER A 147 16.39 -0.02 -8.11
N GLU A 148 16.15 -1.18 -8.74
CA GLU A 148 16.57 -1.40 -10.13
C GLU A 148 15.72 -0.60 -11.14
N LYS A 149 14.58 -0.04 -10.71
CA LYS A 149 13.70 0.75 -11.55
C LYS A 149 14.28 2.14 -11.80
N ARG A 150 14.32 2.51 -13.07
CA ARG A 150 14.83 3.82 -13.52
C ARG A 150 13.68 4.76 -13.85
N ILE A 151 13.88 6.05 -13.60
CA ILE A 151 12.98 7.10 -14.06
C ILE A 151 13.10 7.19 -15.59
N PRO A 152 12.01 7.03 -16.36
CA PRO A 152 12.06 7.08 -17.82
C PRO A 152 12.66 8.40 -18.33
N GLY A 153 13.60 8.29 -19.25
CA GLY A 153 14.27 9.45 -19.85
C GLY A 153 15.42 10.07 -19.04
N PHE A 154 15.68 9.61 -17.83
CA PHE A 154 16.81 10.05 -17.03
C PHE A 154 18.12 9.44 -17.57
N ARG A 155 19.11 10.29 -17.89
CA ARG A 155 20.45 9.87 -18.32
C ARG A 155 21.39 9.88 -17.12
N SER A 156 22.03 8.75 -16.84
CA SER A 156 23.03 8.61 -15.79
C SER A 156 24.44 8.71 -16.37
N GLU A 157 25.34 9.32 -15.62
CA GLU A 157 26.77 9.36 -15.95
C GLU A 157 27.56 8.23 -15.28
N ASP A 158 26.91 7.35 -14.49
CA ASP A 158 27.60 6.25 -13.81
C ASP A 158 28.17 5.23 -14.82
N PRO A 159 29.51 5.01 -14.80
CA PRO A 159 30.19 4.11 -15.75
C PRO A 159 29.66 2.65 -15.65
N LEU A 160 29.28 2.18 -14.46
CA LEU A 160 28.76 0.83 -14.27
C LEU A 160 27.39 0.66 -14.89
N LEU A 161 26.54 1.68 -14.76
CA LEU A 161 25.21 1.68 -15.38
C LEU A 161 25.32 1.77 -16.90
N ASN A 162 26.22 2.61 -17.42
CA ASN A 162 26.47 2.72 -18.85
C ASN A 162 26.99 1.41 -19.47
N GLN A 163 27.76 0.60 -18.72
CA GLN A 163 28.16 -0.74 -19.17
C GLN A 163 26.94 -1.67 -19.28
N ILE A 164 25.98 -1.60 -18.35
CA ILE A 164 24.78 -2.43 -18.35
C ILE A 164 23.82 -1.98 -19.45
N GLU A 165 23.61 -0.69 -19.63
CA GLU A 165 22.76 -0.13 -20.69
C GLU A 165 23.33 -0.41 -22.10
N ASN A 166 24.65 -0.42 -22.25
CA ASN A 166 25.32 -0.76 -23.51
C ASN A 166 25.29 -2.26 -23.86
N THR A 167 25.01 -3.15 -22.90
CA THR A 167 24.82 -4.58 -23.20
C THR A 167 23.47 -4.91 -23.86
N ASN A 168 22.56 -3.95 -24.00
CA ASN A 168 21.25 -4.06 -24.66
C ASN A 168 20.36 -5.22 -24.13
N ILE A 169 20.60 -5.74 -22.93
CA ILE A 169 19.82 -6.81 -22.34
C ILE A 169 18.94 -6.19 -21.23
N LYS A 170 17.65 -6.01 -21.53
CA LYS A 170 16.66 -5.54 -20.55
C LYS A 170 16.14 -6.72 -19.72
N VAL A 171 15.82 -6.44 -18.47
CA VAL A 171 15.28 -7.43 -17.49
C VAL A 171 14.01 -8.12 -17.98
N GLU A 172 13.23 -7.48 -18.85
CA GLU A 172 12.02 -8.00 -19.47
C GLU A 172 12.27 -9.01 -20.61
N ASP A 173 13.54 -9.25 -20.95
CA ASP A 173 13.93 -10.08 -22.09
C ASP A 173 14.13 -11.56 -21.74
N VAL A 174 13.49 -12.08 -20.68
CA VAL A 174 13.46 -13.51 -20.33
C VAL A 174 12.04 -14.04 -20.42
N ARG A 175 11.89 -15.28 -20.92
CA ARG A 175 10.57 -15.95 -20.90
C ARG A 175 10.71 -17.47 -20.77
N ILE A 176 9.65 -18.10 -20.27
CA ILE A 176 9.46 -19.55 -20.35
C ILE A 176 8.58 -19.84 -21.56
N ARG A 177 9.15 -20.52 -22.56
CA ARG A 177 8.41 -20.92 -23.75
C ARG A 177 7.85 -22.34 -23.62
N ALA A 178 6.54 -22.45 -23.48
CA ALA A 178 5.86 -23.74 -23.46
C ALA A 178 6.09 -24.55 -24.76
N VAL A 179 6.46 -25.82 -24.61
CA VAL A 179 6.84 -26.72 -25.75
C VAL A 179 5.71 -27.63 -26.12
N PHE A 180 5.02 -28.23 -25.15
CA PHE A 180 3.97 -29.20 -25.36
C PHE A 180 2.58 -28.55 -25.43
N SER A 181 1.66 -29.15 -26.19
CA SER A 181 0.31 -28.57 -26.38
C SER A 181 -0.45 -28.36 -25.08
N ALA A 182 -0.33 -29.28 -24.13
CA ALA A 182 -0.95 -29.16 -22.81
C ALA A 182 -0.40 -27.98 -22.01
N SER A 183 0.91 -27.73 -22.08
CA SER A 183 1.55 -26.58 -21.42
C SER A 183 1.21 -25.25 -22.09
N ARG A 184 1.02 -25.25 -23.43
CA ARG A 184 0.66 -24.01 -24.17
C ARG A 184 -0.74 -23.48 -23.88
N LYS A 185 -1.65 -24.37 -23.45
CA LYS A 185 -3.03 -24.00 -23.08
C LYS A 185 -3.17 -23.56 -21.64
N ARG A 186 -2.10 -23.66 -20.83
CA ARG A 186 -2.11 -23.29 -19.42
C ARG A 186 -1.59 -21.87 -19.22
N ILE A 187 -2.29 -21.13 -18.41
CA ILE A 187 -1.85 -19.84 -17.87
C ILE A 187 -1.87 -20.03 -16.35
N PRO A 188 -0.79 -19.74 -15.63
CA PRO A 188 0.53 -19.31 -16.11
C PRO A 188 1.33 -20.44 -16.79
N VAL A 189 2.33 -20.05 -17.60
CA VAL A 189 3.25 -21.01 -18.20
C VAL A 189 4.24 -21.48 -17.13
N THR A 190 4.03 -22.69 -16.63
CA THR A 190 4.85 -23.26 -15.55
C THR A 190 6.02 -24.12 -16.03
N GLU A 191 6.04 -24.52 -17.32
CA GLU A 191 7.05 -25.46 -17.83
C GLU A 191 7.42 -25.18 -19.29
N GLY A 192 8.73 -25.14 -19.60
CA GLY A 192 9.21 -24.95 -20.96
C GLY A 192 10.69 -24.62 -21.06
N TYR A 193 11.11 -24.23 -22.29
CA TYR A 193 12.46 -23.72 -22.53
C TYR A 193 12.62 -22.30 -22.00
N VAL A 194 13.80 -22.03 -21.41
CA VAL A 194 14.19 -20.68 -21.02
C VAL A 194 14.78 -19.97 -22.23
N GLU A 195 14.21 -18.82 -22.57
CA GLU A 195 14.64 -18.00 -23.71
C GLU A 195 14.96 -16.59 -23.27
N ILE A 196 16.03 -16.02 -23.85
CA ILE A 196 16.46 -14.64 -23.67
C ILE A 196 16.29 -13.91 -24.99
N LYS A 197 15.85 -12.66 -24.95
CA LYS A 197 15.72 -11.78 -26.10
C LYS A 197 16.99 -10.93 -26.24
N GLU A 198 17.70 -11.09 -27.34
CA GLU A 198 18.91 -10.34 -27.67
C GLU A 198 18.82 -9.83 -29.10
N GLY A 199 19.04 -8.54 -29.31
CA GLY A 199 18.91 -7.92 -30.63
C GLY A 199 17.55 -8.16 -31.29
N GLY A 200 16.45 -8.09 -30.52
CA GLY A 200 15.09 -8.33 -31.00
C GLY A 200 14.72 -9.79 -31.28
N THR A 201 15.66 -10.74 -31.13
CA THR A 201 15.44 -12.17 -31.40
C THR A 201 15.53 -13.01 -30.14
N TRP A 202 14.60 -13.98 -29.99
CA TRP A 202 14.61 -14.92 -28.88
C TRP A 202 15.65 -16.02 -29.11
N LYS A 203 16.56 -16.20 -28.16
CA LYS A 203 17.60 -17.22 -28.12
C LYS A 203 17.41 -18.11 -26.89
N GLN A 204 17.75 -19.38 -27.02
CA GLN A 204 17.64 -20.37 -25.94
C GLN A 204 18.95 -20.45 -25.16
N ILE A 205 18.85 -20.66 -23.87
CA ILE A 205 20.02 -20.95 -23.04
C ILE A 205 20.39 -22.44 -23.24
N CYS A 206 21.68 -22.73 -23.43
CA CYS A 206 22.16 -24.10 -23.42
C CYS A 206 22.17 -24.66 -21.98
N ASP A 207 21.80 -25.94 -21.79
CA ASP A 207 21.77 -26.58 -20.47
C ASP A 207 23.15 -26.89 -19.88
N LYS A 208 24.24 -26.51 -20.57
CA LYS A 208 25.59 -26.60 -20.03
C LYS A 208 25.70 -25.76 -18.76
N ASN A 209 26.12 -26.39 -17.68
CA ASN A 209 26.18 -25.80 -16.33
C ASN A 209 24.80 -25.41 -15.72
N TRP A 210 23.69 -25.82 -16.36
CA TRP A 210 22.35 -25.57 -15.81
C TRP A 210 22.05 -26.54 -14.67
N THR A 211 21.71 -26.00 -13.50
CA THR A 211 21.42 -26.78 -12.30
C THR A 211 20.01 -26.46 -11.77
N THR A 212 19.57 -27.15 -10.73
CA THR A 212 18.32 -26.81 -10.03
C THR A 212 18.35 -25.42 -9.44
N LYS A 213 19.53 -24.88 -9.09
CA LYS A 213 19.69 -23.52 -8.59
C LYS A 213 19.29 -22.48 -9.65
N ASN A 214 19.68 -22.68 -10.91
CA ASN A 214 19.26 -21.84 -12.02
C ASN A 214 17.74 -21.94 -12.24
N SER A 215 17.19 -23.16 -12.16
CA SER A 215 15.74 -23.36 -12.27
C SER A 215 14.97 -22.67 -11.16
N ARG A 216 15.49 -22.69 -9.92
CA ARG A 216 14.91 -21.99 -8.77
C ARG A 216 14.86 -20.48 -8.99
N VAL A 217 15.94 -19.88 -9.48
CA VAL A 217 15.99 -18.44 -9.79
C VAL A 217 14.96 -18.09 -10.88
N VAL A 218 14.92 -18.87 -11.97
CA VAL A 218 13.95 -18.62 -13.04
C VAL A 218 12.52 -18.81 -12.54
N CYS A 219 12.23 -19.83 -11.76
CA CYS A 219 10.89 -20.01 -11.19
C CYS A 219 10.53 -18.83 -10.28
N GLY A 220 11.46 -18.42 -9.40
CA GLY A 220 11.25 -17.29 -8.49
C GLY A 220 10.95 -15.96 -9.19
N MET A 221 11.73 -15.61 -10.22
CA MET A 221 11.51 -14.37 -10.98
C MET A 221 10.19 -14.36 -11.77
N PHE A 222 9.64 -15.53 -12.08
CA PHE A 222 8.32 -15.67 -12.71
C PHE A 222 7.17 -15.86 -11.72
N GLY A 223 7.41 -15.65 -10.43
CA GLY A 223 6.38 -15.67 -9.40
C GLY A 223 6.04 -17.06 -8.87
N PHE A 224 6.90 -18.07 -9.06
CA PHE A 224 6.68 -19.42 -8.56
C PHE A 224 7.57 -19.72 -7.35
N PRO A 225 7.02 -20.26 -6.25
CA PRO A 225 7.77 -20.48 -5.00
C PRO A 225 8.83 -21.59 -5.11
N ALA A 226 8.66 -22.54 -6.04
CA ALA A 226 9.57 -23.67 -6.13
C ALA A 226 9.72 -24.22 -7.56
N GLU A 227 10.85 -24.87 -7.80
CA GLU A 227 11.10 -25.69 -8.98
C GLU A 227 10.65 -27.15 -8.76
N LYS A 228 10.32 -27.85 -9.83
CA LYS A 228 10.00 -29.29 -9.83
C LYS A 228 10.69 -30.04 -10.96
N LYS A 229 10.71 -31.36 -10.86
CA LYS A 229 11.28 -32.23 -11.90
C LYS A 229 10.42 -32.22 -13.15
N TYR A 230 11.07 -32.28 -14.33
CA TYR A 230 10.44 -32.40 -15.65
C TYR A 230 10.85 -33.67 -16.37
N ASN A 231 10.10 -34.04 -17.42
CA ASN A 231 10.41 -35.22 -18.22
C ASN A 231 11.55 -34.94 -19.22
N ILE A 232 12.80 -35.19 -18.81
CA ILE A 232 14.00 -34.95 -19.61
C ILE A 232 13.99 -35.67 -20.96
N ARG A 233 13.43 -36.90 -21.03
CA ARG A 233 13.38 -37.67 -22.27
C ARG A 233 12.49 -36.99 -23.31
N ALA A 234 11.33 -36.51 -22.91
CA ALA A 234 10.41 -35.80 -23.79
C ALA A 234 11.04 -34.53 -24.36
N TYR A 235 11.74 -33.77 -23.53
CA TYR A 235 12.43 -32.55 -23.96
C TYR A 235 13.63 -32.85 -24.88
N LYS A 236 14.45 -33.86 -24.59
CA LYS A 236 15.54 -34.28 -25.48
C LYS A 236 15.01 -34.69 -26.86
N THR A 237 13.92 -35.46 -26.92
CA THR A 237 13.28 -35.82 -28.18
C THR A 237 12.73 -34.64 -28.94
N SER A 238 12.14 -33.65 -28.22
CA SER A 238 11.65 -32.41 -28.82
C SER A 238 12.81 -31.55 -29.34
N ALA A 239 13.90 -31.45 -28.60
CA ALA A 239 15.07 -30.67 -28.95
C ALA A 239 15.75 -31.20 -30.21
N SER A 240 15.90 -32.55 -30.36
CA SER A 240 16.54 -33.17 -31.52
C SER A 240 15.80 -32.95 -32.86
N ARG A 241 14.50 -32.61 -32.81
CA ARG A 241 13.64 -32.37 -33.99
C ARG A 241 13.63 -30.94 -34.50
N ARG A 242 14.29 -29.99 -33.85
CA ARG A 242 14.21 -28.57 -34.17
C ARG A 242 15.58 -27.93 -34.25
N LYS A 243 15.74 -26.95 -35.14
CA LYS A 243 16.90 -26.04 -35.13
C LYS A 243 16.68 -25.01 -34.01
N HIS A 244 17.68 -24.86 -33.14
CA HIS A 244 17.69 -23.94 -32.02
C HIS A 244 18.72 -22.85 -32.26
N LYS A 245 18.34 -21.59 -31.89
CA LYS A 245 19.29 -20.48 -31.81
C LYS A 245 19.66 -20.34 -30.34
N TYR A 246 20.94 -20.50 -30.04
CA TYR A 246 21.43 -20.42 -28.67
C TYR A 246 22.03 -19.05 -28.34
N TRP A 247 21.90 -18.68 -27.09
CA TRP A 247 22.61 -17.56 -26.50
C TRP A 247 24.06 -17.96 -26.25
N ALA A 248 24.98 -16.93 -26.32
CA ALA A 248 26.42 -17.22 -26.38
C ALA A 248 27.06 -17.60 -25.03
N TYR A 249 26.33 -17.45 -23.92
CA TYR A 249 26.90 -17.64 -22.58
C TYR A 249 26.14 -18.69 -21.79
N SER A 250 26.87 -19.42 -20.90
CA SER A 250 26.25 -20.21 -19.85
C SER A 250 25.94 -19.36 -18.63
N VAL A 251 25.05 -19.81 -17.76
CA VAL A 251 24.63 -19.10 -16.56
C VAL A 251 24.84 -19.97 -15.33
N ILE A 252 25.40 -19.43 -14.27
CA ILE A 252 25.71 -20.14 -13.02
C ILE A 252 25.07 -19.36 -11.86
N CYS A 253 23.97 -19.88 -11.30
CA CYS A 253 23.27 -19.26 -10.19
C CYS A 253 23.63 -19.93 -8.84
N LYS A 254 23.59 -19.14 -7.76
CA LYS A 254 23.67 -19.65 -6.37
C LYS A 254 22.31 -20.21 -5.93
N GLY A 255 21.20 -19.74 -6.51
CA GLY A 255 19.82 -20.15 -6.23
C GLY A 255 19.05 -19.20 -5.30
N THR A 256 19.66 -18.08 -4.92
CA THR A 256 19.08 -17.04 -4.07
C THR A 256 18.93 -15.71 -4.78
N GLU A 257 19.43 -15.62 -6.01
CA GLU A 257 19.30 -14.40 -6.82
C GLU A 257 17.81 -14.15 -7.15
N SER A 258 17.43 -12.89 -7.14
CA SER A 258 16.06 -12.47 -7.49
C SER A 258 15.79 -12.52 -8.98
N HIS A 259 16.85 -12.47 -9.81
CA HIS A 259 16.74 -12.46 -11.26
C HIS A 259 17.88 -13.24 -11.93
N LEU A 260 17.61 -13.82 -13.11
CA LEU A 260 18.58 -14.63 -13.87
C LEU A 260 19.85 -13.85 -14.25
N PHE A 261 19.72 -12.56 -14.53
CA PHE A 261 20.88 -11.71 -14.86
C PHE A 261 21.72 -11.30 -13.64
N SER A 262 21.23 -11.52 -12.43
CA SER A 262 22.03 -11.38 -11.20
C SER A 262 22.94 -12.59 -10.96
N CYS A 263 22.78 -13.67 -11.74
CA CYS A 263 23.64 -14.84 -11.69
C CYS A 263 24.98 -14.57 -12.39
N LYS A 264 25.99 -15.33 -11.99
CA LYS A 264 27.31 -15.24 -12.64
C LYS A 264 27.22 -15.74 -14.07
N MET A 265 27.66 -14.94 -15.03
CA MET A 265 27.88 -15.39 -16.41
C MET A 265 29.05 -16.37 -16.45
N GLY A 266 28.81 -17.53 -17.03
CA GLY A 266 29.85 -18.54 -17.25
C GLY A 266 30.54 -18.36 -18.58
N ASP A 267 31.31 -19.37 -18.97
CA ASP A 267 32.10 -19.36 -20.19
C ASP A 267 31.26 -19.14 -21.46
N ARG A 268 31.85 -18.46 -22.42
CA ARG A 268 31.27 -18.33 -23.75
C ARG A 268 31.19 -19.72 -24.41
N ILE A 269 30.02 -20.09 -24.90
CA ILE A 269 29.79 -21.33 -25.59
C ILE A 269 30.41 -21.25 -26.98
N MET A 270 31.09 -22.33 -27.42
CA MET A 270 31.81 -22.37 -28.69
C MET A 270 30.94 -22.04 -29.92
N THR A 271 31.48 -21.28 -30.85
CA THR A 271 30.85 -20.95 -32.13
C THR A 271 31.49 -21.76 -33.24
N LEU A 272 30.72 -22.59 -33.94
CA LEU A 272 31.13 -23.20 -35.18
C LEU A 272 30.53 -22.43 -36.37
N GLY A 273 31.40 -21.87 -37.23
CA GLY A 273 30.96 -21.16 -38.43
C GLY A 273 30.06 -19.96 -38.18
N GLY A 274 30.24 -19.20 -37.04
CA GLY A 274 29.45 -18.04 -36.70
C GLY A 274 28.11 -18.32 -35.99
N ASN A 275 27.71 -19.60 -35.84
CA ASN A 275 26.53 -19.99 -35.09
C ASN A 275 26.90 -20.58 -33.71
N VAL A 276 26.23 -20.16 -32.67
CA VAL A 276 26.38 -20.71 -31.30
C VAL A 276 25.71 -22.10 -31.29
N THR A 277 26.48 -23.14 -30.94
CA THR A 277 25.99 -24.51 -30.84
C THR A 277 26.09 -25.01 -29.39
N CYS A 278 25.09 -25.76 -28.95
CA CYS A 278 25.07 -26.40 -27.63
C CYS A 278 25.53 -27.87 -27.77
N GLU A 279 26.87 -28.07 -27.79
CA GLU A 279 27.46 -29.40 -27.97
C GLU A 279 27.09 -30.34 -26.84
N ASN A 280 26.58 -31.52 -27.17
CA ASN A 280 26.13 -32.57 -26.24
C ASN A 280 25.02 -32.11 -25.25
N GLY A 281 24.41 -30.95 -25.50
CA GLY A 281 23.38 -30.36 -24.65
C GLY A 281 22.05 -30.14 -25.37
N MET A 282 21.10 -29.62 -24.63
CA MET A 282 19.80 -29.22 -25.15
C MET A 282 19.42 -27.84 -24.59
N PRO A 283 18.36 -27.17 -25.07
CA PRO A 283 17.89 -25.96 -24.45
C PRO A 283 17.55 -26.18 -22.95
N ALA A 284 17.96 -25.27 -22.11
CA ALA A 284 17.64 -25.30 -20.68
C ALA A 284 16.13 -25.33 -20.47
N VAL A 285 15.67 -26.23 -19.64
CA VAL A 285 14.25 -26.44 -19.30
C VAL A 285 14.04 -26.12 -17.85
N VAL A 286 12.95 -25.42 -17.57
CA VAL A 286 12.44 -25.25 -16.22
C VAL A 286 11.05 -25.84 -16.11
N SER A 287 10.74 -26.37 -14.93
CA SER A 287 9.39 -26.73 -14.51
C SER A 287 9.17 -26.17 -13.12
N CYS A 288 8.19 -25.31 -12.97
CA CYS A 288 7.93 -24.56 -11.75
C CYS A 288 6.65 -25.07 -11.06
N SER A 289 6.66 -25.09 -9.75
CA SER A 289 5.50 -25.41 -8.94
C SER A 289 4.79 -24.10 -8.58
N PRO A 290 3.57 -23.86 -9.05
CA PRO A 290 2.82 -22.69 -8.62
C PRO A 290 2.44 -22.82 -7.14
N GLY A 291 2.30 -21.70 -6.46
CA GLY A 291 1.67 -21.62 -5.15
C GLY A 291 0.22 -22.10 -5.20
N LEU A 292 -0.37 -22.39 -4.05
CA LEU A 292 -1.71 -22.97 -3.95
C LEU A 292 -2.76 -22.13 -4.67
N ALA A 293 -2.72 -20.84 -4.47
CA ALA A 293 -3.63 -19.88 -5.11
C ALA A 293 -3.56 -19.89 -6.64
N PHE A 294 -2.40 -20.27 -7.20
CA PHE A 294 -2.15 -20.30 -8.64
C PHE A 294 -2.21 -21.70 -9.24
N SER A 295 -2.64 -22.68 -8.45
CA SER A 295 -2.72 -24.07 -8.91
C SER A 295 -3.92 -24.30 -9.84
N PRO A 296 -3.80 -25.15 -10.88
CA PRO A 296 -4.94 -25.51 -11.74
C PRO A 296 -6.08 -26.08 -10.90
N GLY A 297 -7.25 -25.48 -10.97
CA GLY A 297 -8.42 -25.85 -10.18
C GLY A 297 -8.79 -24.85 -9.08
N SER A 298 -7.89 -23.95 -8.66
CA SER A 298 -8.22 -22.81 -7.80
C SER A 298 -9.08 -21.78 -8.53
N HIS A 299 -9.08 -21.81 -9.87
CA HIS A 299 -9.82 -20.90 -10.75
C HIS A 299 -11.01 -21.56 -11.46
N SER A 300 -11.41 -22.76 -11.08
CA SER A 300 -12.49 -23.49 -11.76
C SER A 300 -13.91 -22.97 -11.43
N GLY A 301 -14.05 -21.67 -11.29
CA GLY A 301 -15.33 -21.00 -11.13
C GLY A 301 -15.73 -20.75 -9.67
N PHE A 302 -16.56 -19.76 -9.48
CA PHE A 302 -17.31 -19.54 -8.29
C PHE A 302 -18.12 -20.80 -7.95
N GLY A 303 -17.92 -21.39 -6.79
CA GLY A 303 -18.68 -22.57 -6.34
C GLY A 303 -17.84 -23.73 -5.80
N LYS A 304 -16.50 -23.69 -5.86
CA LYS A 304 -15.66 -24.62 -5.10
C LYS A 304 -14.91 -23.87 -4.03
N ALA A 305 -15.25 -24.13 -2.77
CA ALA A 305 -14.57 -23.56 -1.64
C ALA A 305 -13.04 -23.74 -1.78
N PHE A 306 -12.31 -22.65 -1.79
CA PHE A 306 -10.87 -22.64 -1.70
C PHE A 306 -10.50 -23.20 -0.32
N ARG A 307 -9.81 -24.34 -0.26
CA ARG A 307 -9.27 -24.86 1.00
C ARG A 307 -8.03 -24.04 1.32
N ALA A 308 -8.22 -23.11 2.23
CA ALA A 308 -7.15 -22.30 2.78
C ALA A 308 -6.17 -23.16 3.58
N GLN A 309 -4.88 -22.88 3.39
CA GLN A 309 -3.81 -23.41 4.22
C GLN A 309 -3.56 -22.42 5.35
N HIS A 310 -3.39 -22.88 6.59
CA HIS A 310 -2.97 -22.01 7.68
C HIS A 310 -1.57 -21.49 7.38
N LEU A 311 -1.47 -20.24 6.94
CA LEU A 311 -0.20 -19.54 6.85
C LEU A 311 0.05 -18.79 8.16
N LEU A 312 1.32 -18.78 8.56
CA LEU A 312 1.78 -18.02 9.71
C LEU A 312 2.21 -16.59 9.34
N VAL A 313 2.06 -16.22 8.07
CA VAL A 313 2.41 -14.91 7.52
C VAL A 313 1.29 -14.35 6.67
N ARG A 314 1.13 -13.04 6.65
CA ARG A 314 0.15 -12.33 5.82
C ARG A 314 0.70 -10.98 5.35
N LEU A 315 0.07 -10.39 4.31
CA LEU A 315 0.36 -9.06 3.81
C LEU A 315 -0.81 -8.11 4.11
N LYS A 316 -0.49 -6.90 4.56
CA LYS A 316 -1.44 -5.84 4.87
C LYS A 316 -1.06 -4.50 4.20
N GLY A 317 -2.03 -3.65 3.94
CA GLY A 317 -1.81 -2.29 3.45
C GLY A 317 -1.28 -2.16 2.01
N GLY A 318 -1.16 -3.26 1.25
CA GLY A 318 -0.65 -3.22 -0.12
C GLY A 318 -1.72 -2.87 -1.16
N ALA A 319 -1.34 -2.03 -2.14
CA ALA A 319 -2.19 -1.62 -3.27
C ALA A 319 -2.29 -2.69 -4.37
N GLN A 320 -1.38 -3.66 -4.40
CA GLN A 320 -1.27 -4.68 -5.42
C GLN A 320 -1.19 -6.08 -4.82
N VAL A 321 -1.55 -7.08 -5.61
CA VAL A 321 -1.37 -8.49 -5.23
C VAL A 321 0.11 -8.78 -4.98
N GLY A 322 0.42 -9.45 -3.86
CA GLY A 322 1.80 -9.77 -3.48
C GLY A 322 2.60 -8.60 -2.93
N GLU A 323 1.95 -7.50 -2.59
CA GLU A 323 2.53 -6.33 -1.94
C GLU A 323 1.87 -6.10 -0.59
N GLY A 324 2.65 -5.73 0.43
CA GLY A 324 2.10 -5.40 1.74
C GLY A 324 3.16 -5.36 2.85
N ARG A 325 2.80 -4.75 3.97
CA ARG A 325 3.49 -4.91 5.25
C ARG A 325 3.39 -6.38 5.66
N LEU A 326 4.50 -6.96 6.07
CA LEU A 326 4.54 -8.36 6.48
C LEU A 326 4.17 -8.51 7.95
N GLU A 327 3.19 -9.35 8.22
CA GLU A 327 2.80 -9.71 9.57
C GLU A 327 2.92 -11.21 9.79
N VAL A 328 3.31 -11.60 11.01
CA VAL A 328 3.59 -12.97 11.42
C VAL A 328 2.68 -13.36 12.60
N LEU A 329 2.10 -14.54 12.54
CA LEU A 329 1.30 -15.10 13.64
C LEU A 329 2.21 -15.87 14.61
N MET A 330 2.41 -15.32 15.81
CA MET A 330 3.16 -15.98 16.87
C MET A 330 2.34 -16.00 18.16
N ASN A 331 2.35 -17.13 18.84
CA ASN A 331 1.61 -17.34 20.10
C ASN A 331 0.09 -17.03 20.02
N GLY A 332 -0.50 -17.11 18.82
CA GLY A 332 -1.90 -16.82 18.60
C GLY A 332 -2.21 -15.33 18.34
N GLU A 333 -1.19 -14.48 18.24
CA GLU A 333 -1.30 -13.05 18.00
C GLU A 333 -0.54 -12.65 16.73
N TRP A 334 -1.14 -11.77 15.91
CA TRP A 334 -0.48 -11.17 14.75
C TRP A 334 0.40 -10.01 15.19
N GLY A 335 1.60 -9.95 14.64
CA GLY A 335 2.54 -8.86 14.89
C GLY A 335 3.45 -8.64 13.70
N THR A 336 4.16 -7.51 13.71
CA THR A 336 5.02 -7.08 12.62
C THR A 336 6.44 -7.63 12.72
N ILE A 337 7.23 -7.33 11.72
CA ILE A 337 8.66 -7.61 11.64
C ILE A 337 9.37 -6.27 11.50
N CYS A 338 10.36 -6.03 12.35
CA CYS A 338 11.26 -4.90 12.23
C CYS A 338 12.07 -4.98 10.95
N ASP A 339 12.36 -3.85 10.34
CA ASP A 339 13.16 -3.80 9.12
C ASP A 339 14.67 -3.85 9.35
N ASP A 340 15.12 -3.89 10.61
CA ASP A 340 16.50 -4.13 10.97
C ASP A 340 17.01 -5.46 10.38
N GLY A 341 18.01 -5.37 9.51
CA GLY A 341 18.53 -6.52 8.78
C GLY A 341 17.59 -7.06 7.66
N TRP A 342 16.45 -6.40 7.44
CA TRP A 342 15.53 -6.81 6.36
C TRP A 342 16.17 -6.70 5.00
N SER A 343 16.28 -7.80 4.31
CA SER A 343 16.99 -7.90 3.04
C SER A 343 16.12 -8.51 1.93
N LEU A 344 16.57 -8.41 0.68
CA LEU A 344 15.90 -9.08 -0.44
C LEU A 344 15.86 -10.62 -0.27
N HIS A 345 16.80 -11.20 0.50
CA HIS A 345 16.78 -12.63 0.83
C HIS A 345 15.65 -12.94 1.83
N SER A 346 15.53 -12.14 2.90
CA SER A 346 14.46 -12.26 3.89
C SER A 346 13.08 -12.07 3.23
N ALA A 347 12.93 -11.01 2.45
CA ALA A 347 11.74 -10.74 1.66
C ALA A 347 11.40 -11.89 0.69
N SER A 348 12.40 -12.51 0.04
CA SER A 348 12.18 -13.65 -0.87
C SER A 348 11.77 -14.92 -0.14
N VAL A 349 12.21 -15.12 1.10
CA VAL A 349 11.72 -16.22 1.95
C VAL A 349 10.24 -16.03 2.26
N ALA A 350 9.86 -14.83 2.72
CA ALA A 350 8.47 -14.48 3.00
C ALA A 350 7.57 -14.63 1.76
N CYS A 351 8.00 -14.12 0.61
CA CYS A 351 7.25 -14.26 -0.65
C CYS A 351 7.01 -15.74 -1.02
N ARG A 352 8.01 -16.61 -0.87
CA ARG A 352 7.85 -18.04 -1.18
C ARG A 352 6.94 -18.75 -0.18
N GLU A 353 7.01 -18.40 1.09
CA GLU A 353 6.10 -18.91 2.11
C GLU A 353 4.65 -18.55 1.78
N LEU A 354 4.42 -17.33 1.33
CA LEU A 354 3.12 -16.84 0.86
C LEU A 354 2.67 -17.49 -0.46
N GLY A 355 3.49 -18.34 -1.09
CA GLY A 355 3.15 -19.01 -2.34
C GLY A 355 3.49 -18.23 -3.60
N PHE A 356 4.20 -17.10 -3.47
CA PHE A 356 4.73 -16.29 -4.57
C PHE A 356 6.14 -16.74 -5.00
N GLY A 357 6.75 -16.00 -5.91
CA GLY A 357 8.15 -16.19 -6.30
C GLY A 357 9.14 -15.56 -5.32
N THR A 358 10.24 -15.06 -5.86
CA THR A 358 11.19 -14.23 -5.09
C THR A 358 10.64 -12.82 -4.87
N ALA A 359 11.19 -12.11 -3.92
CA ALA A 359 10.87 -10.70 -3.75
C ALA A 359 11.39 -9.89 -4.94
N LYS A 360 10.57 -8.96 -5.38
CA LYS A 360 10.91 -7.91 -6.31
C LYS A 360 11.56 -6.74 -5.57
N GLU A 361 11.12 -6.54 -4.33
CA GLU A 361 11.58 -5.46 -3.46
C GLU A 361 11.41 -5.85 -1.99
N ALA A 362 12.41 -5.52 -1.16
CA ALA A 362 12.31 -5.49 0.29
C ALA A 362 11.99 -4.03 0.69
N ILE A 363 10.88 -3.82 1.37
CA ILE A 363 10.37 -2.48 1.69
C ILE A 363 10.66 -2.20 3.15
N LEU A 364 11.21 -1.02 3.43
CA LEU A 364 11.65 -0.56 4.75
C LEU A 364 10.88 0.70 5.14
N GLY A 365 11.01 1.10 6.43
CA GLY A 365 10.46 2.35 6.95
C GLY A 365 8.95 2.42 6.90
N ALA A 366 8.28 1.32 7.18
CA ALA A 366 6.81 1.23 7.21
C ALA A 366 6.09 1.89 6.02
N ARG A 367 6.72 1.90 4.84
CA ARG A 367 6.18 2.58 3.63
C ARG A 367 4.83 2.03 3.13
N LEU A 368 4.40 0.90 3.65
CA LEU A 368 3.08 0.31 3.37
C LEU A 368 2.13 0.43 4.56
N GLY A 369 2.34 1.45 5.40
CA GLY A 369 1.61 1.71 6.62
C GLY A 369 2.24 1.01 7.84
N GLN A 370 2.09 1.63 9.00
CA GLN A 370 2.54 1.10 10.28
C GLN A 370 1.59 0.00 10.76
N GLY A 371 2.14 -1.03 11.38
CA GLY A 371 1.35 -2.09 12.00
C GLY A 371 0.88 -1.72 13.39
N ILE A 372 0.22 -2.68 14.02
CA ILE A 372 -0.33 -2.55 15.36
C ILE A 372 -0.02 -3.84 16.12
N GLY A 373 0.06 -3.76 17.43
CA GLY A 373 0.34 -4.90 18.28
C GLY A 373 1.84 -5.13 18.47
N PRO A 374 2.28 -6.37 18.74
CA PRO A 374 3.69 -6.64 19.00
C PRO A 374 4.52 -6.63 17.70
N ILE A 375 5.76 -6.18 17.83
CA ILE A 375 6.80 -6.49 16.87
C ILE A 375 7.38 -7.85 17.27
N HIS A 376 7.22 -8.88 16.45
CA HIS A 376 7.59 -10.24 16.81
C HIS A 376 9.02 -10.61 16.47
N LEU A 377 9.55 -10.07 15.40
CA LEU A 377 10.86 -10.44 14.85
C LEU A 377 11.70 -9.19 14.60
N ASN A 378 12.96 -9.24 14.98
CA ASN A 378 13.93 -8.16 14.79
C ASN A 378 15.26 -8.73 14.30
N GLU A 379 16.12 -7.90 13.69
CA GLU A 379 17.46 -8.26 13.21
C GLU A 379 17.43 -9.51 12.28
N MET A 380 16.60 -9.47 11.26
CA MET A 380 16.36 -10.62 10.37
C MET A 380 17.54 -10.92 9.47
N ASP A 381 18.11 -12.13 9.56
CA ASP A 381 19.19 -12.62 8.69
C ASP A 381 18.81 -13.96 8.05
N CYS A 382 18.31 -13.92 6.83
CA CYS A 382 17.96 -15.09 6.04
C CYS A 382 18.99 -15.36 4.97
N THR A 383 19.29 -16.64 4.74
CA THR A 383 20.18 -17.08 3.65
C THR A 383 19.46 -17.09 2.28
N GLY A 384 18.13 -17.03 2.29
CA GLY A 384 17.27 -17.12 1.10
C GLY A 384 16.90 -18.56 0.71
N PHE A 385 17.26 -19.57 1.51
CA PHE A 385 16.92 -20.99 1.29
C PHE A 385 15.85 -21.51 2.25
N GLU A 386 15.54 -20.78 3.28
CA GLU A 386 14.59 -21.15 4.30
C GLU A 386 13.20 -21.36 3.71
N LYS A 387 12.39 -22.19 4.35
CA LYS A 387 11.01 -22.47 3.95
C LYS A 387 10.01 -21.52 4.57
N SER A 388 10.31 -21.05 5.77
CA SER A 388 9.51 -20.08 6.52
C SER A 388 10.40 -18.95 7.01
N ILE A 389 9.82 -17.77 7.17
CA ILE A 389 10.50 -16.61 7.73
C ILE A 389 10.94 -16.87 9.18
N THR A 390 10.22 -17.73 9.90
CA THR A 390 10.56 -18.15 11.26
C THR A 390 11.72 -19.14 11.35
N ASP A 391 12.17 -19.71 10.22
CA ASP A 391 13.37 -20.55 10.13
C ASP A 391 14.66 -19.72 9.98
N CYS A 392 14.54 -18.42 9.69
CA CYS A 392 15.67 -17.49 9.59
C CYS A 392 16.26 -17.19 10.98
N LYS A 393 17.47 -16.64 11.02
CA LYS A 393 18.00 -16.07 12.25
C LYS A 393 17.32 -14.75 12.54
N PHE A 394 16.91 -14.54 13.77
CA PHE A 394 16.30 -13.30 14.24
C PHE A 394 16.53 -13.10 15.73
N SER A 395 16.42 -11.85 16.18
CA SER A 395 16.38 -11.47 17.58
C SER A 395 14.93 -11.39 18.07
N LYS A 396 14.68 -11.88 19.29
CA LYS A 396 13.40 -11.65 20.00
C LYS A 396 13.47 -10.44 20.93
N GLU A 397 14.68 -9.90 21.14
CA GLU A 397 14.88 -8.70 21.94
C GLU A 397 14.67 -7.48 21.04
N ILE A 398 13.59 -6.76 21.28
CA ILE A 398 13.26 -5.52 20.59
C ILE A 398 13.87 -4.40 21.43
N ARG A 399 15.03 -3.90 21.04
CA ARG A 399 15.74 -2.88 21.82
C ARG A 399 15.45 -1.45 21.37
N SER A 400 15.14 -1.23 20.10
CA SER A 400 15.00 0.12 19.54
C SER A 400 13.99 0.22 18.39
N CYS A 401 13.36 -0.88 17.95
CA CYS A 401 12.46 -0.88 16.81
C CYS A 401 11.06 -0.39 17.18
N THR A 402 10.50 0.47 16.36
CA THR A 402 9.13 0.97 16.44
C THR A 402 8.36 0.57 15.19
N HIS A 403 7.06 0.80 15.15
CA HIS A 403 6.25 0.54 13.95
C HIS A 403 6.59 1.45 12.75
N GLU A 404 7.41 2.47 12.94
CA GLU A 404 7.98 3.27 11.84
C GLU A 404 9.00 2.48 11.01
N GLU A 405 9.48 1.36 11.56
CA GLU A 405 10.45 0.45 10.96
C GLU A 405 9.83 -0.91 10.59
N ASP A 406 8.54 -0.96 10.34
CA ASP A 406 7.87 -2.19 9.92
C ASP A 406 8.30 -2.62 8.52
N ALA A 407 8.72 -3.88 8.41
CA ALA A 407 9.15 -4.49 7.16
C ALA A 407 7.97 -4.81 6.23
N GLY A 408 8.16 -4.52 4.95
CA GLY A 408 7.23 -4.85 3.89
C GLY A 408 7.89 -5.60 2.72
N VAL A 409 7.07 -6.11 1.83
CA VAL A 409 7.54 -6.81 0.63
C VAL A 409 6.73 -6.46 -0.60
N ARG A 410 7.37 -6.57 -1.76
CA ARG A 410 6.72 -6.69 -3.06
C ARG A 410 7.23 -7.94 -3.75
N CYS A 411 6.35 -8.91 -3.98
CA CYS A 411 6.69 -10.22 -4.52
C CYS A 411 6.56 -10.29 -6.04
N ASN A 412 7.34 -11.15 -6.68
CA ASN A 412 7.08 -11.57 -8.04
C ASN A 412 5.87 -12.51 -8.05
N ILE A 413 4.86 -12.18 -8.85
CA ILE A 413 3.64 -12.96 -9.02
C ILE A 413 3.60 -13.63 -10.39
N PRO A 414 3.01 -14.82 -10.55
CA PRO A 414 2.84 -15.43 -11.85
C PRO A 414 1.99 -14.56 -12.78
N ALA A 415 2.32 -14.53 -14.07
CA ALA A 415 1.46 -13.91 -15.08
C ALA A 415 0.15 -14.71 -15.21
N MET A 416 -0.85 -14.34 -14.43
CA MET A 416 -2.17 -14.96 -14.37
C MET A 416 -3.19 -14.12 -15.10
N GLY A 417 -4.17 -14.76 -15.69
CA GLY A 417 -5.30 -14.07 -16.31
C GLY A 417 -6.35 -13.56 -15.30
N PHE A 418 -6.00 -13.30 -14.04
CA PHE A 418 -6.95 -12.80 -13.04
C PHE A 418 -7.64 -11.51 -13.46
N GLN A 419 -6.84 -10.57 -13.97
CA GLN A 419 -7.31 -9.28 -14.44
C GLN A 419 -8.32 -9.38 -15.60
N THR A 420 -8.31 -10.50 -16.32
CA THR A 420 -9.22 -10.74 -17.44
C THR A 420 -10.53 -11.42 -17.02
N GLN A 421 -10.63 -11.86 -15.76
CA GLN A 421 -11.82 -12.54 -15.24
C GLN A 421 -12.82 -11.58 -14.60
N ILE A 422 -12.41 -10.36 -14.29
CA ILE A 422 -13.27 -9.29 -13.80
C ILE A 422 -13.00 -8.02 -14.60
N ARG A 423 -13.96 -7.14 -14.66
CA ARG A 423 -13.82 -5.80 -15.25
C ARG A 423 -14.75 -4.81 -14.57
N LEU A 424 -14.44 -3.53 -14.70
CA LEU A 424 -15.36 -2.45 -14.38
C LEU A 424 -16.09 -2.03 -15.68
N ASN A 425 -17.38 -1.81 -15.59
CA ASN A 425 -18.22 -1.43 -16.72
C ASN A 425 -19.08 -0.22 -16.39
N GLY A 426 -19.22 0.72 -17.34
CA GLY A 426 -20.12 1.85 -17.25
C GLY A 426 -19.66 3.04 -16.38
N GLY A 427 -18.46 2.97 -15.76
CA GLY A 427 -17.93 4.06 -14.95
C GLY A 427 -17.57 5.31 -15.74
N ARG A 428 -17.49 6.46 -15.05
CA ARG A 428 -17.06 7.75 -15.64
C ARG A 428 -15.55 7.80 -15.85
N THR A 429 -14.81 7.03 -15.06
CA THR A 429 -13.35 6.91 -15.09
C THR A 429 -12.95 5.43 -15.16
N PRO A 430 -11.70 5.10 -15.53
CA PRO A 430 -11.20 3.73 -15.47
C PRO A 430 -11.14 3.13 -14.05
N TYR A 431 -11.23 3.97 -13.02
CA TYR A 431 -11.14 3.58 -11.62
C TYR A 431 -12.49 3.27 -10.97
N GLU A 432 -13.59 3.39 -11.70
CA GLU A 432 -14.92 3.14 -11.16
C GLU A 432 -15.81 2.40 -12.15
N GLY A 433 -16.81 1.69 -11.64
CA GLY A 433 -17.80 1.02 -12.47
C GLY A 433 -18.49 -0.14 -11.76
N GLN A 434 -19.46 -0.71 -12.46
CA GLN A 434 -20.10 -1.94 -12.08
C GLN A 434 -19.14 -3.10 -12.22
N VAL A 435 -19.05 -3.96 -11.22
CA VAL A 435 -18.17 -5.13 -11.24
C VAL A 435 -18.81 -6.25 -12.06
N GLN A 436 -18.13 -6.69 -13.10
CA GLN A 436 -18.56 -7.81 -13.93
C GLN A 436 -17.54 -8.95 -13.89
N ILE A 437 -18.06 -10.18 -13.88
CA ILE A 437 -17.27 -11.41 -13.85
C ILE A 437 -17.44 -12.16 -15.16
N LEU A 438 -16.33 -12.64 -15.73
CA LEU A 438 -16.35 -13.53 -16.88
C LEU A 438 -16.67 -14.95 -16.44
N HIS A 439 -17.78 -15.49 -16.86
CA HIS A 439 -18.21 -16.86 -16.52
C HIS A 439 -18.58 -17.66 -17.78
N GLU A 440 -18.57 -18.98 -17.67
CA GLU A 440 -18.95 -19.88 -18.75
C GLU A 440 -20.43 -20.23 -18.63
N HIS A 441 -21.20 -19.90 -19.66
CA HIS A 441 -22.60 -20.29 -19.80
C HIS A 441 -22.80 -21.04 -21.11
N ASN A 442 -23.24 -22.31 -21.04
CA ASN A 442 -23.48 -23.17 -22.21
C ASN A 442 -22.29 -23.25 -23.19
N GLY A 443 -21.04 -23.30 -22.65
CA GLY A 443 -19.83 -23.40 -23.45
C GLY A 443 -19.34 -22.09 -24.08
N THR A 444 -20.03 -20.97 -23.79
CA THR A 444 -19.62 -19.62 -24.18
C THR A 444 -19.23 -18.81 -22.96
N LEU A 445 -18.17 -17.97 -23.10
CA LEU A 445 -17.77 -17.05 -22.06
C LEU A 445 -18.57 -15.74 -22.19
N ILE A 446 -19.32 -15.42 -21.15
CA ILE A 446 -20.12 -14.19 -21.07
C ILE A 446 -19.81 -13.41 -19.80
N TRP A 447 -20.06 -12.11 -19.82
CA TRP A 447 -19.95 -11.25 -18.65
C TRP A 447 -21.26 -11.27 -17.86
N GLY A 448 -21.15 -11.42 -16.53
CA GLY A 448 -22.27 -11.34 -15.61
C GLY A 448 -21.98 -10.40 -14.46
N SER A 449 -23.02 -9.92 -13.79
CA SER A 449 -22.93 -9.01 -12.66
C SER A 449 -22.90 -9.75 -11.32
N ILE A 450 -22.50 -9.04 -10.27
CA ILE A 450 -22.55 -9.46 -8.87
C ILE A 450 -23.76 -8.80 -8.23
N CYS A 451 -24.49 -9.50 -7.38
CA CYS A 451 -25.56 -8.90 -6.59
C CYS A 451 -25.01 -7.82 -5.66
N GLY A 452 -25.62 -6.66 -5.65
CA GLY A 452 -25.20 -5.56 -4.77
C GLY A 452 -25.66 -5.72 -3.32
N GLU A 453 -26.61 -6.61 -3.06
CA GLU A 453 -27.06 -6.85 -1.70
C GLU A 453 -25.98 -7.53 -0.86
N GLY A 454 -25.59 -6.89 0.25
CA GLY A 454 -24.49 -7.35 1.10
C GLY A 454 -23.08 -7.03 0.59
N TRP A 455 -22.95 -6.34 -0.56
CA TRP A 455 -21.69 -5.87 -1.09
C TRP A 455 -21.10 -4.75 -0.22
N ASP A 456 -19.86 -4.91 0.23
CA ASP A 456 -19.23 -3.96 1.15
C ASP A 456 -17.84 -3.49 0.69
N ILE A 457 -17.20 -2.67 1.51
CA ILE A 457 -15.89 -2.08 1.19
C ILE A 457 -14.78 -3.12 1.14
N MET A 458 -14.90 -4.23 1.89
CA MET A 458 -13.90 -5.31 1.87
C MET A 458 -13.93 -6.08 0.55
N ASP A 459 -15.13 -6.29 0.01
CA ASP A 459 -15.32 -6.86 -1.33
C ASP A 459 -14.72 -5.95 -2.40
N ALA A 460 -14.98 -4.64 -2.28
CA ALA A 460 -14.47 -3.62 -3.18
C ALA A 460 -12.93 -3.56 -3.15
N MET A 461 -12.29 -3.71 -1.97
CA MET A 461 -10.83 -3.74 -1.82
C MET A 461 -10.21 -4.87 -2.63
N VAL A 462 -10.81 -6.05 -2.62
CA VAL A 462 -10.31 -7.20 -3.40
C VAL A 462 -10.40 -6.91 -4.90
N VAL A 463 -11.49 -6.29 -5.37
CA VAL A 463 -11.66 -5.91 -6.79
C VAL A 463 -10.61 -4.88 -7.21
N CYS A 464 -10.44 -3.80 -6.45
CA CYS A 464 -9.48 -2.74 -6.79
C CYS A 464 -8.06 -3.29 -6.85
N ARG A 465 -7.65 -4.11 -5.86
CA ARG A 465 -6.35 -4.76 -5.84
C ARG A 465 -6.17 -5.76 -6.99
N GLN A 466 -7.18 -6.59 -7.29
CA GLN A 466 -7.12 -7.55 -8.39
C GLN A 466 -6.97 -6.89 -9.75
N LEU A 467 -7.55 -5.70 -9.93
CA LEU A 467 -7.44 -4.90 -11.15
C LEU A 467 -6.18 -4.02 -11.18
N ASN A 468 -5.35 -4.02 -10.12
CA ASN A 468 -4.21 -3.12 -9.91
C ASN A 468 -4.60 -1.62 -9.94
N LEU A 469 -5.76 -1.31 -9.39
CA LEU A 469 -6.29 0.05 -9.27
C LEU A 469 -6.11 0.64 -7.86
N GLY A 470 -5.36 -0.05 -6.99
CA GLY A 470 -5.06 0.39 -5.64
C GLY A 470 -6.12 -0.02 -4.61
N TYR A 471 -6.64 0.94 -3.89
CA TYR A 471 -7.54 0.78 -2.74
C TYR A 471 -8.98 1.12 -3.10
N ALA A 472 -9.95 0.54 -2.38
CA ALA A 472 -11.34 0.92 -2.56
C ALA A 472 -11.65 2.25 -1.86
N SER A 473 -12.23 3.18 -2.59
CA SER A 473 -12.77 4.41 -2.03
C SER A 473 -14.26 4.32 -1.74
N HIS A 474 -14.99 3.48 -2.48
CA HIS A 474 -16.42 3.20 -2.25
C HIS A 474 -16.80 1.81 -2.76
N ALA A 475 -17.75 1.22 -2.03
CA ALA A 475 -18.51 0.06 -2.45
C ALA A 475 -19.96 0.49 -2.70
N PHE A 476 -20.48 0.21 -3.88
CA PHE A 476 -21.85 0.59 -4.24
C PHE A 476 -22.74 -0.65 -4.34
N GLN A 477 -23.82 -0.64 -3.59
CA GLN A 477 -24.89 -1.65 -3.69
C GLN A 477 -25.91 -1.30 -4.78
N GLU A 478 -25.91 -0.05 -5.22
CA GLU A 478 -26.75 0.48 -6.30
C GLU A 478 -25.91 1.38 -7.22
N THR A 479 -25.99 1.13 -8.52
CA THR A 479 -25.17 1.82 -9.53
C THR A 479 -26.02 2.76 -10.40
N TRP A 480 -26.59 3.80 -9.81
CA TRP A 480 -27.49 4.75 -10.45
C TRP A 480 -26.87 5.55 -11.61
N TYR A 481 -25.58 5.80 -11.55
CA TYR A 481 -24.87 6.66 -12.50
C TYR A 481 -24.26 5.87 -13.67
N TRP A 482 -24.24 4.55 -13.58
CA TRP A 482 -23.61 3.71 -14.59
C TRP A 482 -24.69 2.93 -15.33
N TYR A 483 -25.06 3.46 -16.48
CA TYR A 483 -25.93 2.74 -17.41
C TYR A 483 -25.14 1.54 -17.95
N GLY A 484 -25.19 0.43 -17.22
CA GLY A 484 -24.64 -0.83 -17.69
C GLY A 484 -25.32 -1.28 -18.98
N ASP A 485 -24.58 -2.04 -19.77
CA ASP A 485 -25.15 -2.75 -20.92
C ASP A 485 -26.37 -3.55 -20.48
N THR A 486 -27.42 -3.57 -21.28
CA THR A 486 -28.70 -4.23 -20.98
C THR A 486 -28.59 -5.75 -20.69
N ASP A 487 -27.44 -6.36 -20.99
CA ASP A 487 -27.10 -7.74 -20.60
C ASP A 487 -26.73 -7.90 -19.08
N ALA A 488 -26.74 -6.80 -18.32
CA ALA A 488 -26.39 -6.79 -16.88
C ALA A 488 -27.44 -7.40 -15.95
N ASP A 489 -28.59 -7.86 -16.47
CA ASP A 489 -29.59 -8.59 -15.67
C ASP A 489 -29.14 -10.01 -15.27
N ASN A 490 -28.01 -10.48 -15.83
CA ASN A 490 -27.46 -11.80 -15.51
C ASN A 490 -26.59 -11.72 -14.28
N VAL A 491 -27.19 -11.84 -13.10
CA VAL A 491 -26.47 -11.97 -11.82
C VAL A 491 -25.90 -13.38 -11.71
N VAL A 492 -24.60 -13.50 -11.56
CA VAL A 492 -23.88 -14.80 -11.51
C VAL A 492 -23.34 -15.15 -10.15
N VAL A 493 -23.25 -14.17 -9.24
CA VAL A 493 -22.78 -14.33 -7.86
C VAL A 493 -23.62 -13.47 -6.92
N SER A 494 -23.90 -13.99 -5.72
CA SER A 494 -24.55 -13.27 -4.63
C SER A 494 -23.89 -13.61 -3.29
N GLY A 495 -24.13 -12.78 -2.26
CA GLY A 495 -23.66 -13.00 -0.90
C GLY A 495 -22.14 -13.04 -0.81
N MET A 496 -21.44 -12.16 -1.55
CA MET A 496 -19.99 -12.02 -1.46
C MET A 496 -19.60 -11.54 -0.07
N LYS A 497 -18.53 -12.13 0.50
CA LYS A 497 -18.01 -11.79 1.83
C LYS A 497 -16.50 -11.93 1.85
N CYS A 498 -15.81 -10.94 1.37
CA CYS A 498 -14.35 -10.90 1.40
C CYS A 498 -13.84 -10.38 2.74
N SER A 499 -12.62 -10.76 3.11
CA SER A 499 -11.89 -10.17 4.24
C SER A 499 -11.12 -8.89 3.87
N GLY A 500 -11.10 -8.55 2.58
CA GLY A 500 -10.36 -7.41 2.05
C GLY A 500 -8.91 -7.70 1.68
N THR A 501 -8.40 -8.91 1.97
CA THR A 501 -6.99 -9.28 1.75
C THR A 501 -6.79 -10.34 0.67
N GLU A 502 -7.86 -10.92 0.17
CA GLU A 502 -7.80 -11.94 -0.87
C GLU A 502 -7.17 -11.40 -2.16
N MET A 503 -6.50 -12.26 -2.89
CA MET A 503 -5.83 -11.91 -4.15
C MET A 503 -6.78 -11.77 -5.33
N ALA A 504 -7.90 -12.45 -5.26
CA ALA A 504 -8.90 -12.47 -6.30
C ALA A 504 -10.29 -12.69 -5.71
N LEU A 505 -11.27 -12.07 -6.32
CA LEU A 505 -12.68 -12.15 -5.89
C LEU A 505 -13.20 -13.59 -5.84
N SER A 506 -12.66 -14.49 -6.68
CA SER A 506 -12.97 -15.92 -6.67
C SER A 506 -12.47 -16.67 -5.41
N HIS A 507 -11.66 -16.04 -4.58
CA HIS A 507 -11.18 -16.60 -3.31
C HIS A 507 -12.07 -16.21 -2.14
N CYS A 508 -12.98 -15.25 -2.34
CA CYS A 508 -13.91 -14.82 -1.31
C CYS A 508 -15.06 -15.83 -1.11
N PRO A 509 -15.56 -16.01 0.11
CA PRO A 509 -16.80 -16.72 0.35
C PRO A 509 -17.99 -16.05 -0.36
N HIS A 510 -18.92 -16.84 -0.84
CA HIS A 510 -20.13 -16.39 -1.52
C HIS A 510 -21.21 -17.47 -1.46
N ASP A 511 -22.41 -17.12 -1.81
CA ASP A 511 -23.54 -18.05 -1.80
C ASP A 511 -23.33 -19.23 -2.76
N ALA A 512 -23.65 -20.43 -2.31
CA ALA A 512 -23.62 -21.63 -3.15
C ALA A 512 -24.68 -21.61 -4.27
N LYS A 513 -25.75 -20.87 -4.08
CA LYS A 513 -26.85 -20.65 -5.03
C LYS A 513 -27.13 -19.16 -5.11
N VAL A 514 -27.09 -18.61 -6.30
CA VAL A 514 -27.39 -17.19 -6.53
C VAL A 514 -28.79 -16.83 -6.05
N SER A 515 -28.86 -15.82 -5.18
CA SER A 515 -30.08 -15.21 -4.67
C SER A 515 -29.92 -13.69 -4.70
N CYS A 516 -30.63 -13.03 -5.58
CA CYS A 516 -30.59 -11.57 -5.71
C CYS A 516 -32.02 -11.05 -5.88
N PRO A 517 -32.74 -10.80 -4.76
CA PRO A 517 -34.17 -10.44 -4.77
C PRO A 517 -34.48 -9.17 -5.57
N LYS A 518 -33.57 -8.19 -5.57
CA LYS A 518 -33.72 -6.94 -6.32
C LYS A 518 -33.30 -7.06 -7.80
N GLY A 519 -32.76 -8.21 -8.21
CA GLY A 519 -32.20 -8.44 -9.54
C GLY A 519 -30.83 -7.81 -9.74
N GLY A 520 -30.40 -7.74 -11.02
CA GLY A 520 -29.15 -7.08 -11.44
C GLY A 520 -29.38 -5.63 -11.88
N GLY A 521 -28.71 -5.23 -12.95
CA GLY A 521 -28.82 -3.86 -13.49
C GLY A 521 -28.33 -2.83 -12.48
N ARG A 522 -29.16 -1.88 -12.08
CA ARG A 522 -28.77 -0.84 -11.10
C ARG A 522 -28.46 -1.36 -9.72
N TYR A 523 -28.98 -2.54 -9.36
CA TYR A 523 -28.75 -3.20 -8.05
C TYR A 523 -27.56 -4.17 -8.08
N ALA A 524 -26.74 -4.08 -9.10
CA ALA A 524 -25.49 -4.81 -9.15
C ALA A 524 -24.38 -4.09 -8.37
N ALA A 525 -23.43 -4.86 -7.88
CA ALA A 525 -22.26 -4.37 -7.15
C ALA A 525 -21.39 -3.45 -8.01
N GLY A 526 -20.95 -2.36 -7.43
CA GLY A 526 -20.03 -1.43 -8.06
C GLY A 526 -18.91 -1.00 -7.12
N VAL A 527 -17.84 -0.46 -7.69
CA VAL A 527 -16.69 0.05 -6.93
C VAL A 527 -16.18 1.38 -7.48
N SER A 528 -15.53 2.14 -6.62
CA SER A 528 -14.62 3.22 -6.98
C SER A 528 -13.28 2.98 -6.30
N CYS A 529 -12.18 3.07 -7.04
CA CYS A 529 -10.82 2.80 -6.59
C CYS A 529 -9.97 4.08 -6.54
N THR A 530 -8.91 4.06 -5.74
CA THR A 530 -7.92 5.14 -5.61
C THR A 530 -6.51 4.57 -5.51
N GLU A 531 -5.52 5.28 -6.05
CA GLU A 531 -4.11 4.82 -6.04
C GLU A 531 -3.46 4.91 -4.66
N THR A 532 -3.89 5.87 -3.84
CA THR A 532 -3.37 6.12 -2.49
C THR A 532 -4.51 6.24 -1.49
N ALA A 533 -4.27 5.87 -0.24
CA ALA A 533 -5.27 5.90 0.82
C ALA A 533 -4.63 6.31 2.16
N ALA A 534 -5.46 6.84 3.05
CA ALA A 534 -5.13 7.06 4.45
C ALA A 534 -5.10 5.71 5.20
N ASP A 535 -4.73 5.73 6.47
CA ASP A 535 -4.79 4.57 7.37
C ASP A 535 -4.93 5.06 8.81
N LEU A 536 -6.14 5.04 9.34
CA LEU A 536 -6.43 5.58 10.66
C LEU A 536 -6.29 4.50 11.74
N VAL A 537 -5.52 4.83 12.78
CA VAL A 537 -5.24 3.92 13.89
C VAL A 537 -5.45 4.63 15.22
N LEU A 538 -6.20 4.00 16.12
CA LEU A 538 -6.46 4.49 17.47
C LEU A 538 -5.30 4.16 18.42
N ASN A 539 -4.93 5.11 19.29
CA ASN A 539 -4.01 4.88 20.39
C ASN A 539 -4.74 4.27 21.59
N ALA A 540 -4.54 2.98 21.80
CA ALA A 540 -5.19 2.24 22.87
C ALA A 540 -4.80 2.73 24.28
N LYS A 541 -3.53 3.13 24.45
CA LYS A 541 -2.99 3.59 25.73
C LYS A 541 -3.62 4.91 26.18
N GLU A 542 -3.83 5.85 25.25
CA GLU A 542 -4.47 7.13 25.56
C GLU A 542 -5.88 6.93 26.15
N VAL A 543 -6.65 5.98 25.58
CA VAL A 543 -8.00 5.66 26.08
C VAL A 543 -7.95 5.04 27.49
N GLU A 544 -7.01 4.13 27.75
CA GLU A 544 -6.89 3.50 29.09
C GLU A 544 -6.50 4.48 30.17
N GLU A 545 -5.53 5.36 29.90
CA GLU A 545 -4.94 6.26 30.87
C GLU A 545 -5.84 7.47 31.20
N THR A 546 -6.69 7.89 30.24
CA THR A 546 -7.50 9.09 30.39
C THR A 546 -8.95 8.86 30.79
N SER A 547 -9.37 7.60 30.89
CA SER A 547 -10.76 7.21 31.18
C SER A 547 -11.17 7.45 32.64
N TYR A 548 -12.30 8.16 32.84
CA TYR A 548 -12.85 8.40 34.19
C TYR A 548 -14.37 8.65 34.18
N LEU A 549 -14.98 8.73 35.36
CA LEU A 549 -16.40 9.10 35.54
C LEU A 549 -16.52 10.54 36.01
N GLU A 550 -17.43 11.27 35.44
CA GLU A 550 -17.79 12.63 35.86
C GLU A 550 -19.31 12.76 36.02
N ASP A 551 -19.73 13.28 37.17
CA ASP A 551 -21.13 13.65 37.41
C ASP A 551 -21.33 15.12 37.04
N ARG A 552 -22.11 15.44 36.01
CA ARG A 552 -22.40 16.77 35.52
C ARG A 552 -23.87 17.16 35.71
N PRO A 553 -24.15 18.37 36.23
CA PRO A 553 -25.54 18.85 36.33
C PRO A 553 -26.08 19.24 34.94
N MET A 554 -27.37 18.98 34.72
CA MET A 554 -28.05 19.23 33.44
C MET A 554 -27.97 20.66 32.93
N ASN A 555 -27.88 21.64 33.85
CA ASN A 555 -27.81 23.08 33.50
C ASN A 555 -26.52 23.45 32.72
N VAL A 556 -25.47 22.64 32.80
CA VAL A 556 -24.24 22.84 32.02
C VAL A 556 -24.14 21.87 30.83
N LEU A 557 -25.14 21.04 30.61
CA LEU A 557 -25.21 20.06 29.53
C LEU A 557 -26.27 20.41 28.46
N GLN A 558 -26.73 21.66 28.42
CA GLN A 558 -27.76 22.08 27.46
C GLN A 558 -27.28 21.85 26.01
N CYS A 559 -26.06 22.26 25.72
CA CYS A 559 -25.45 22.09 24.41
C CYS A 559 -25.36 20.59 24.01
N ALA A 560 -24.90 19.78 24.94
CA ALA A 560 -24.79 18.34 24.74
C ALA A 560 -26.17 17.66 24.50
N MET A 561 -27.23 18.19 25.08
CA MET A 561 -28.58 17.71 24.85
C MET A 561 -29.10 18.09 23.46
N GLU A 562 -28.80 19.30 22.98
CA GLU A 562 -29.14 19.74 21.63
C GLU A 562 -28.41 18.95 20.55
N GLU A 563 -27.18 18.56 20.83
CA GLU A 563 -26.33 17.75 19.94
C GLU A 563 -26.56 16.23 20.04
N ASN A 564 -27.56 15.79 20.83
CA ASN A 564 -27.87 14.37 21.06
C ASN A 564 -26.68 13.57 21.65
N CYS A 565 -25.85 14.21 22.46
CA CYS A 565 -24.72 13.56 23.14
C CYS A 565 -25.06 12.95 24.50
N LEU A 566 -26.34 12.95 24.88
CA LEU A 566 -26.86 12.36 26.11
C LEU A 566 -27.84 11.24 25.78
N ALA A 567 -27.99 10.29 26.70
CA ALA A 567 -29.00 9.24 26.58
C ALA A 567 -30.43 9.83 26.49
N SER A 568 -31.31 9.15 25.78
CA SER A 568 -32.71 9.62 25.56
C SER A 568 -33.47 9.90 26.86
N SER A 569 -33.10 9.25 27.95
CA SER A 569 -33.63 9.52 29.29
C SER A 569 -33.37 10.95 29.80
N ALA A 570 -32.35 11.64 29.25
CA ALA A 570 -32.01 13.00 29.61
C ALA A 570 -33.13 14.00 29.31
N VAL A 571 -33.92 13.77 28.25
CA VAL A 571 -35.07 14.63 27.86
C VAL A 571 -36.08 14.78 29.00
N ASN A 572 -36.26 13.72 29.80
CA ASN A 572 -37.20 13.71 30.93
C ASN A 572 -36.57 14.17 32.25
N THR A 573 -35.30 14.58 32.24
CA THR A 573 -34.56 14.96 33.44
C THR A 573 -34.71 16.49 33.68
N SER A 574 -34.97 16.88 34.94
CA SER A 574 -35.09 18.29 35.29
C SER A 574 -33.79 19.03 35.03
N VAL A 575 -33.84 20.08 34.21
CA VAL A 575 -32.68 20.95 33.89
C VAL A 575 -32.12 21.63 35.16
N SER A 576 -32.94 21.89 36.16
CA SER A 576 -32.51 22.62 37.38
C SER A 576 -31.84 21.73 38.43
N HIS A 577 -32.13 20.41 38.46
CA HIS A 577 -31.68 19.52 39.53
C HIS A 577 -31.17 18.17 39.05
N GLY A 578 -31.26 17.89 37.75
CA GLY A 578 -30.79 16.66 37.16
C GLY A 578 -29.28 16.57 37.10
N ILE A 579 -28.74 15.40 37.30
CA ILE A 579 -27.32 15.08 37.14
C ILE A 579 -27.19 13.94 36.15
N ARG A 580 -26.24 14.02 35.23
CA ARG A 580 -25.88 12.94 34.34
C ARG A 580 -24.49 12.43 34.71
N ARG A 581 -24.31 11.12 34.65
CA ARG A 581 -23.04 10.46 34.86
C ARG A 581 -22.44 10.09 33.54
N LEU A 582 -21.27 10.68 33.26
CA LEU A 582 -20.57 10.59 31.98
C LEU A 582 -19.32 9.73 32.13
N PHE A 583 -19.16 8.74 31.27
CA PHE A 583 -17.92 8.01 31.08
C PHE A 583 -17.09 8.76 30.05
N ARG A 584 -16.05 9.46 30.51
CA ARG A 584 -15.18 10.30 29.71
C ARG A 584 -13.85 9.62 29.40
N PHE A 585 -13.30 9.91 28.23
CA PHE A 585 -12.02 9.39 27.74
C PHE A 585 -11.47 10.33 26.67
N SER A 586 -10.15 10.32 26.47
CA SER A 586 -9.53 10.94 25.27
C SER A 586 -9.38 9.87 24.18
N SER A 587 -9.42 10.28 22.92
CA SER A 587 -9.05 9.45 21.78
C SER A 587 -8.00 10.17 20.95
N GLU A 588 -6.96 9.45 20.59
CA GLU A 588 -5.88 9.89 19.72
C GLU A 588 -5.86 9.00 18.49
N ILE A 589 -5.97 9.60 17.29
CA ILE A 589 -6.19 8.92 16.04
C ILE A 589 -5.10 9.32 15.06
N HIS A 590 -4.21 8.36 14.74
CA HIS A 590 -3.07 8.53 13.86
C HIS A 590 -3.42 8.22 12.42
N ASN A 591 -2.84 8.97 11.46
CA ASN A 591 -2.86 8.60 10.05
C ASN A 591 -1.51 8.00 9.65
N ASN A 592 -1.44 6.68 9.62
CA ASN A 592 -0.26 5.90 9.25
C ASN A 592 -0.24 5.52 7.76
N GLY A 593 -1.13 6.09 6.95
CA GLY A 593 -1.30 5.78 5.53
C GLY A 593 -0.33 6.47 4.59
N GLN A 594 -0.67 6.45 3.30
CA GLN A 594 0.11 7.07 2.22
C GLN A 594 -0.54 8.34 1.66
N ALA A 595 -1.71 8.69 2.13
CA ALA A 595 -2.44 9.90 1.76
C ALA A 595 -3.05 10.56 3.00
N ASP A 596 -3.24 11.87 2.93
CA ASP A 596 -3.94 12.60 3.98
C ASP A 596 -5.39 12.12 4.09
N PHE A 597 -5.87 11.95 5.31
CA PHE A 597 -7.27 11.67 5.57
C PHE A 597 -8.05 12.99 5.45
N ARG A 598 -8.84 13.12 4.39
CA ARG A 598 -9.59 14.34 4.11
C ARG A 598 -11.07 14.05 3.90
N PRO A 599 -11.96 14.81 4.58
CA PRO A 599 -13.39 14.75 4.33
C PRO A 599 -13.70 15.03 2.85
N LYS A 600 -14.63 14.26 2.29
CA LYS A 600 -15.07 14.44 0.89
C LYS A 600 -16.01 15.63 0.72
N THR A 601 -16.66 16.01 1.80
CA THR A 601 -17.61 17.12 1.83
C THR A 601 -16.87 18.45 1.68
N GLY A 602 -17.22 19.21 0.65
CA GLY A 602 -16.64 20.54 0.45
C GLY A 602 -17.02 21.52 1.57
N ARG A 603 -16.18 22.53 1.83
CA ARG A 603 -16.38 23.54 2.88
C ARG A 603 -17.79 24.16 2.92
N HIS A 604 -18.44 24.33 1.77
CA HIS A 604 -19.77 24.92 1.67
C HIS A 604 -20.88 24.07 2.30
N ALA A 605 -20.62 22.80 2.58
CA ALA A 605 -21.56 21.87 3.20
C ALA A 605 -21.16 21.50 4.63
N TRP A 606 -20.09 22.10 5.16
CA TRP A 606 -19.70 21.89 6.56
C TRP A 606 -20.72 22.54 7.50
N ILE A 607 -20.98 21.89 8.62
CA ILE A 607 -21.99 22.30 9.59
C ILE A 607 -21.30 23.05 10.72
N TRP A 608 -21.78 24.28 11.02
CA TRP A 608 -21.33 25.02 12.18
C TRP A 608 -21.85 24.36 13.45
N HIS A 609 -20.95 24.09 14.40
CA HIS A 609 -21.25 23.48 15.69
C HIS A 609 -21.20 24.53 16.79
N GLU A 610 -22.37 24.88 17.36
CA GLU A 610 -22.48 25.96 18.33
C GLU A 610 -21.71 25.71 19.63
N CYS A 611 -21.67 24.46 20.08
CA CYS A 611 -20.97 24.04 21.29
C CYS A 611 -19.45 24.15 21.16
N HIS A 612 -18.91 23.76 20.03
CA HIS A 612 -17.48 23.75 19.77
C HIS A 612 -16.99 25.06 19.12
N ARG A 613 -17.90 25.86 18.55
CA ARG A 613 -17.62 27.13 17.86
C ARG A 613 -16.67 27.00 16.67
N HIS A 614 -16.81 25.88 15.95
CA HIS A 614 -16.12 25.63 14.69
C HIS A 614 -16.98 24.75 13.76
N TYR A 615 -16.53 24.59 12.53
CA TYR A 615 -17.23 23.76 11.54
C TYR A 615 -16.81 22.29 11.66
N HIS A 616 -17.79 21.40 11.53
CA HIS A 616 -17.59 19.95 11.39
C HIS A 616 -17.70 19.56 9.94
N SER A 617 -16.73 18.83 9.44
CA SER A 617 -16.63 18.43 8.03
C SER A 617 -17.18 17.02 7.74
N MET A 618 -17.34 16.20 8.77
CA MET A 618 -17.94 14.88 8.70
C MET A 618 -19.13 14.77 9.67
N GLU A 619 -20.20 14.11 9.22
CA GLU A 619 -21.37 13.87 10.08
C GLU A 619 -21.03 12.85 11.18
N VAL A 620 -20.27 11.82 10.86
CA VAL A 620 -19.82 10.79 11.81
C VAL A 620 -18.36 10.48 11.54
N PHE A 621 -17.47 10.91 12.41
CA PHE A 621 -16.05 10.56 12.36
C PHE A 621 -15.73 9.33 13.20
N ALA A 622 -16.32 9.25 14.41
CA ALA A 622 -16.17 8.10 15.30
C ALA A 622 -17.52 7.66 15.87
N HIS A 623 -17.59 6.40 16.27
CA HIS A 623 -18.76 5.82 16.95
C HIS A 623 -18.30 5.13 18.24
N TYR A 624 -18.98 5.44 19.36
CA TYR A 624 -18.68 4.92 20.68
C TYR A 624 -19.81 4.03 21.19
N ASP A 625 -19.51 2.80 21.55
CA ASP A 625 -20.48 1.85 22.10
C ASP A 625 -20.02 1.28 23.44
N LEU A 626 -20.99 1.01 24.32
CA LEU A 626 -20.78 0.18 25.48
C LEU A 626 -21.66 -1.09 25.36
N LEU A 627 -21.03 -2.25 25.39
CA LEU A 627 -21.65 -3.54 25.09
C LEU A 627 -21.60 -4.45 26.33
N ASP A 628 -22.59 -5.32 26.48
CA ASP A 628 -22.55 -6.40 27.47
C ASP A 628 -21.74 -7.62 26.99
N SER A 629 -21.66 -8.66 27.82
CA SER A 629 -20.96 -9.92 27.46
C SER A 629 -21.60 -10.67 26.28
N ASN A 630 -22.82 -10.33 25.90
CA ASN A 630 -23.50 -10.88 24.74
C ASN A 630 -23.38 -9.98 23.51
N TRP A 631 -22.53 -8.95 23.59
CA TRP A 631 -22.34 -7.94 22.54
C TRP A 631 -23.58 -7.09 22.25
N THR A 632 -24.52 -7.05 23.18
CA THR A 632 -25.68 -6.19 23.08
C THR A 632 -25.33 -4.80 23.59
N GLN A 633 -25.69 -3.78 22.85
CA GLN A 633 -25.49 -2.38 23.26
C GLN A 633 -26.34 -2.09 24.51
N VAL A 634 -25.68 -1.61 25.56
CA VAL A 634 -26.31 -1.37 26.89
C VAL A 634 -26.39 0.09 27.27
N ALA A 635 -25.61 0.96 26.62
CA ALA A 635 -25.76 2.40 26.69
C ALA A 635 -26.04 2.93 25.27
N GLU A 636 -26.70 4.07 25.16
CA GLU A 636 -26.92 4.66 23.86
C GLU A 636 -25.58 5.02 23.24
N GLY A 637 -25.32 4.46 22.06
CA GLY A 637 -24.13 4.73 21.31
C GLY A 637 -24.09 6.19 20.84
N HIS A 638 -22.93 6.78 20.89
CA HIS A 638 -22.75 8.16 20.51
C HIS A 638 -22.00 8.24 19.17
N LYS A 639 -22.59 8.98 18.22
CA LYS A 639 -21.94 9.37 16.98
C LYS A 639 -21.20 10.66 17.21
N ALA A 640 -19.89 10.59 17.20
CA ALA A 640 -19.03 11.75 17.36
C ALA A 640 -18.73 12.39 16.00
N SER A 641 -19.16 13.64 15.87
CA SER A 641 -18.82 14.52 14.76
C SER A 641 -17.88 15.59 15.30
N PHE A 642 -16.67 15.61 14.77
CA PHE A 642 -15.66 16.57 15.19
C PHE A 642 -15.06 17.30 13.98
N CYS A 643 -14.32 18.36 14.26
CA CYS A 643 -13.43 18.94 13.29
C CYS A 643 -12.14 18.14 13.25
N LEU A 644 -11.57 17.93 12.08
CA LEU A 644 -10.35 17.19 11.89
C LEU A 644 -9.16 18.13 11.76
N GLU A 645 -8.13 17.94 12.60
CA GLU A 645 -6.92 18.75 12.56
C GLU A 645 -5.66 17.94 12.89
N ASP A 646 -4.51 18.44 12.48
CA ASP A 646 -3.22 17.93 12.92
C ASP A 646 -2.93 18.42 14.33
N SER A 647 -3.43 17.73 15.37
CA SER A 647 -3.16 18.09 16.77
C SER A 647 -1.67 18.02 17.06
N ASN A 648 -1.00 16.94 16.62
CA ASN A 648 0.45 16.78 16.60
C ASN A 648 0.90 15.91 15.44
N CYS A 649 2.20 15.93 15.15
CA CYS A 649 2.83 15.13 14.10
C CYS A 649 4.13 14.50 14.61
N ILE A 650 4.57 13.44 13.96
CA ILE A 650 5.91 12.86 14.17
C ILE A 650 6.97 13.89 13.77
N ASP A 651 8.18 13.72 14.29
CA ASP A 651 9.28 14.62 14.04
C ASP A 651 9.51 14.83 12.54
N GLY A 652 9.61 16.09 12.13
CA GLY A 652 9.85 16.48 10.73
C GLY A 652 8.62 16.62 9.85
N VAL A 653 7.43 16.23 10.28
CA VAL A 653 6.17 16.46 9.58
C VAL A 653 5.54 17.77 10.03
N GLN A 654 5.17 18.64 9.07
CA GLN A 654 4.52 19.90 9.37
C GLN A 654 2.99 19.75 9.37
N LYS A 655 2.34 20.35 10.36
CA LYS A 655 0.88 20.45 10.42
C LYS A 655 0.34 21.20 9.20
N GLN A 656 -0.68 20.66 8.56
CA GLN A 656 -1.33 21.24 7.39
C GLN A 656 -2.80 21.59 7.66
N TYR A 657 -3.45 20.89 8.59
CA TYR A 657 -4.88 21.00 8.86
C TYR A 657 -5.13 21.61 10.23
N GLU A 658 -6.09 22.52 10.28
CA GLU A 658 -6.50 23.19 11.51
C GLU A 658 -8.00 23.52 11.50
N CYS A 659 -8.64 23.44 12.66
CA CYS A 659 -10.05 23.77 12.85
C CYS A 659 -10.29 25.27 12.97
N ALA A 660 -9.28 26.00 13.43
CA ALA A 660 -9.38 27.44 13.68
C ALA A 660 -9.60 28.24 12.38
N ASN A 661 -10.33 29.33 12.48
CA ASN A 661 -10.54 30.31 11.40
C ASN A 661 -11.08 29.73 10.09
N PHE A 662 -11.93 28.70 10.15
CA PHE A 662 -12.43 27.99 8.96
C PHE A 662 -11.29 27.41 8.12
N GLY A 663 -10.30 26.82 8.81
CA GLY A 663 -9.14 26.16 8.19
C GLY A 663 -9.51 24.94 7.37
N GLU A 664 -8.57 24.40 6.62
CA GLU A 664 -8.73 23.11 5.95
C GLU A 664 -8.74 21.99 6.99
N GLN A 665 -9.66 21.04 6.87
CA GLN A 665 -9.80 19.92 7.79
C GLN A 665 -9.26 18.62 7.20
N GLY A 666 -8.57 17.85 8.02
CA GLY A 666 -7.98 16.59 7.67
C GLY A 666 -6.97 16.11 8.71
N ILE A 667 -6.37 14.96 8.47
CA ILE A 667 -5.24 14.44 9.25
C ILE A 667 -4.14 14.07 8.25
N SER A 668 -3.03 14.80 8.31
CA SER A 668 -1.87 14.56 7.44
C SER A 668 -1.22 13.21 7.70
N VAL A 669 -0.54 12.66 6.68
CA VAL A 669 0.30 11.46 6.86
C VAL A 669 1.36 11.73 7.93
N GLY A 670 1.45 10.84 8.94
CA GLY A 670 2.36 10.98 10.07
C GLY A 670 1.92 11.98 11.14
N CYS A 671 0.69 12.50 11.04
CA CYS A 671 0.08 13.32 12.08
C CYS A 671 -1.05 12.55 12.78
N TYR A 672 -1.50 13.10 13.89
CA TYR A 672 -2.62 12.54 14.64
C TYR A 672 -3.50 13.65 15.20
N ASP A 673 -4.77 13.31 15.33
CA ASP A 673 -5.79 14.16 15.95
C ASP A 673 -6.13 13.68 17.35
N VAL A 674 -6.29 14.63 18.30
CA VAL A 674 -6.53 14.33 19.73
C VAL A 674 -7.86 14.94 20.17
N TYR A 675 -8.81 14.10 20.47
CA TYR A 675 -10.08 14.48 21.10
C TYR A 675 -9.99 14.24 22.60
N ARG A 676 -9.76 15.32 23.34
CA ARG A 676 -9.51 15.25 24.77
C ARG A 676 -10.77 14.96 25.55
N HIS A 677 -10.62 14.25 26.67
CA HIS A 677 -11.69 13.89 27.59
C HIS A 677 -12.50 15.08 28.15
N ASP A 678 -12.00 16.32 28.08
CA ASP A 678 -12.65 17.54 28.56
C ASP A 678 -13.50 18.25 27.49
N ILE A 679 -13.47 17.78 26.23
CA ILE A 679 -14.30 18.30 25.15
C ILE A 679 -15.74 17.85 25.33
N ASP A 680 -16.72 18.72 25.01
CA ASP A 680 -18.13 18.36 25.02
C ASP A 680 -18.40 17.24 24.02
N CYS A 681 -19.29 16.34 24.38
CA CYS A 681 -19.64 15.15 23.61
C CYS A 681 -18.54 14.06 23.51
N GLN A 682 -17.38 14.23 24.15
CA GLN A 682 -16.34 13.20 24.26
C GLN A 682 -16.60 12.32 25.49
N TRP A 683 -17.73 11.57 25.47
CA TRP A 683 -18.20 10.68 26.55
C TRP A 683 -19.26 9.71 26.09
N ILE A 684 -19.58 8.75 26.95
CA ILE A 684 -20.83 7.97 26.91
C ILE A 684 -21.63 8.27 28.17
N ASP A 685 -22.92 8.59 28.02
CA ASP A 685 -23.82 8.80 29.15
C ASP A 685 -24.22 7.45 29.77
N VAL A 686 -23.69 7.18 30.96
CA VAL A 686 -23.86 5.91 31.68
C VAL A 686 -24.81 6.04 32.89
N THR A 687 -25.62 7.10 32.94
CA THR A 687 -26.53 7.40 34.07
C THR A 687 -27.48 6.24 34.37
N ASP A 688 -28.01 5.60 33.34
CA ASP A 688 -28.97 4.54 33.45
C ASP A 688 -28.34 3.14 33.47
N LEU A 689 -27.02 3.07 33.40
CA LEU A 689 -26.26 1.82 33.33
C LEU A 689 -26.10 1.21 34.74
N LYS A 690 -26.27 -0.09 34.85
CA LYS A 690 -25.99 -0.84 36.08
C LYS A 690 -24.49 -1.06 36.24
N GLN A 691 -24.04 -1.17 37.51
CA GLN A 691 -22.65 -1.56 37.77
C GLN A 691 -22.37 -2.98 37.24
N GLY A 692 -21.21 -3.17 36.60
CA GLY A 692 -20.86 -4.44 35.99
C GLY A 692 -19.62 -4.38 35.13
N ASP A 693 -19.36 -5.50 34.45
CA ASP A 693 -18.28 -5.61 33.47
C ASP A 693 -18.89 -5.46 32.07
N TYR A 694 -18.23 -4.65 31.22
CA TYR A 694 -18.69 -4.27 29.89
C TYR A 694 -17.53 -4.29 28.88
N ILE A 695 -17.85 -4.15 27.62
CA ILE A 695 -16.90 -3.96 26.52
C ILE A 695 -17.13 -2.56 25.96
N PHE A 696 -16.10 -1.74 25.94
CA PHE A 696 -16.10 -0.44 25.28
C PHE A 696 -15.55 -0.60 23.87
N ARG A 697 -16.31 -0.16 22.88
CA ARG A 697 -15.93 -0.21 21.47
C ARG A 697 -15.86 1.20 20.90
N ILE A 698 -14.76 1.50 20.22
CA ILE A 698 -14.60 2.71 19.40
C ILE A 698 -14.43 2.27 17.95
N ILE A 699 -15.15 2.90 17.04
CA ILE A 699 -15.04 2.69 15.60
C ILE A 699 -14.73 4.03 14.95
N VAL A 700 -13.65 4.13 14.18
CA VAL A 700 -13.29 5.31 13.40
C VAL A 700 -13.71 5.11 11.95
N ASN A 701 -14.11 6.19 11.26
CA ASN A 701 -14.60 6.17 9.88
C ASN A 701 -15.67 5.06 9.63
N PRO A 702 -16.71 4.95 10.49
CA PRO A 702 -17.63 3.80 10.48
C PRO A 702 -18.47 3.70 9.19
N ASN A 703 -18.61 4.80 8.46
CA ASN A 703 -19.34 4.86 7.20
C ASN A 703 -18.45 4.68 5.96
N PHE A 704 -17.14 4.46 6.15
CA PHE A 704 -16.17 4.36 5.07
C PHE A 704 -16.17 5.57 4.13
N GLU A 705 -16.38 6.75 4.68
CA GLU A 705 -16.49 7.99 3.89
C GLU A 705 -15.17 8.38 3.23
N VAL A 706 -14.05 8.09 3.87
CA VAL A 706 -12.71 8.31 3.35
C VAL A 706 -12.03 6.97 3.07
N ALA A 707 -11.28 6.90 1.96
CA ALA A 707 -10.57 5.69 1.59
C ALA A 707 -9.39 5.41 2.53
N GLU A 708 -9.30 4.17 3.01
CA GLU A 708 -8.19 3.69 3.83
C GLU A 708 -7.50 2.48 3.21
N SER A 709 -6.22 2.32 3.52
CA SER A 709 -5.43 1.18 3.03
C SER A 709 -5.73 -0.09 3.80
N ASP A 710 -6.14 0.03 5.06
CA ASP A 710 -6.59 -1.07 5.92
C ASP A 710 -7.76 -0.62 6.80
N TYR A 711 -8.95 -1.10 6.53
CA TYR A 711 -10.12 -0.82 7.37
C TYR A 711 -10.24 -1.78 8.56
N SER A 712 -9.40 -2.80 8.66
CA SER A 712 -9.49 -3.78 9.74
C SER A 712 -8.88 -3.31 11.06
N ASN A 713 -8.24 -2.14 11.08
CA ASN A 713 -7.62 -1.51 12.23
C ASN A 713 -8.42 -0.32 12.80
N ASN A 714 -9.60 -0.05 12.26
CA ASN A 714 -10.46 1.07 12.65
C ASN A 714 -11.31 0.80 13.89
N VAL A 715 -11.24 -0.38 14.47
CA VAL A 715 -12.04 -0.77 15.63
C VAL A 715 -11.15 -1.06 16.82
N MET A 716 -11.41 -0.41 17.93
CA MET A 716 -10.77 -0.71 19.21
C MET A 716 -11.77 -1.28 20.22
N LEU A 717 -11.35 -2.28 20.95
CA LEU A 717 -12.11 -2.88 22.06
C LEU A 717 -11.32 -2.76 23.36
N CYS A 718 -12.02 -2.37 24.42
CA CYS A 718 -11.48 -2.32 25.78
C CYS A 718 -12.39 -3.07 26.73
N ASN A 719 -11.84 -3.70 27.76
CA ASN A 719 -12.60 -4.19 28.89
C ASN A 719 -12.90 -3.05 29.83
N VAL A 720 -14.14 -2.95 30.31
CA VAL A 720 -14.60 -1.90 31.22
C VAL A 720 -15.23 -2.52 32.45
N ARG A 721 -14.73 -2.17 33.61
CA ARG A 721 -15.39 -2.42 34.89
C ARG A 721 -16.00 -1.13 35.41
N TYR A 722 -17.33 -1.05 35.38
CA TYR A 722 -18.10 0.10 35.86
C TYR A 722 -18.55 -0.13 37.31
N GLY A 723 -18.06 0.70 38.22
CA GLY A 723 -18.40 0.71 39.62
C GLY A 723 -19.18 1.97 40.05
N SER A 724 -19.50 2.08 41.34
CA SER A 724 -20.28 3.20 41.89
C SER A 724 -19.56 4.55 41.82
N LEU A 725 -18.23 4.56 41.94
CA LEU A 725 -17.40 5.78 42.02
C LEU A 725 -16.32 5.84 40.95
N ARG A 726 -16.02 4.73 40.28
CA ARG A 726 -14.90 4.62 39.35
C ARG A 726 -15.26 3.73 38.18
N VAL A 727 -14.61 3.99 37.07
CA VAL A 727 -14.49 3.10 35.93
C VAL A 727 -13.03 2.65 35.80
N TRP A 728 -12.81 1.41 35.46
CA TRP A 728 -11.50 0.87 35.07
C TRP A 728 -11.60 0.40 33.64
N VAL A 729 -10.78 0.97 32.80
CA VAL A 729 -10.62 0.58 31.39
C VAL A 729 -9.26 -0.08 31.28
N TYR A 730 -9.22 -1.25 30.65
CA TYR A 730 -8.01 -2.04 30.56
C TYR A 730 -8.08 -3.00 29.38
N ASN A 731 -6.92 -3.48 28.97
CA ASN A 731 -6.77 -4.41 27.85
C ASN A 731 -7.36 -3.86 26.57
N CYS A 732 -7.15 -2.56 26.30
CA CYS A 732 -7.52 -1.95 25.03
C CYS A 732 -6.63 -2.51 23.92
N HIS A 733 -7.26 -2.91 22.82
CA HIS A 733 -6.55 -3.45 21.67
C HIS A 733 -7.36 -3.20 20.39
N ILE A 734 -6.67 -3.10 19.29
CA ILE A 734 -7.30 -3.00 17.98
C ILE A 734 -7.92 -4.36 17.62
N ALA A 735 -9.20 -4.33 17.29
CA ALA A 735 -9.99 -5.50 16.96
C ALA A 735 -10.24 -5.57 15.46
N ASN A 736 -10.08 -6.76 14.90
CA ASN A 736 -10.26 -7.00 13.48
C ASN A 736 -11.74 -7.15 13.06
N SER A 737 -12.71 -6.52 13.74
CA SER A 737 -14.12 -6.81 13.45
C SER A 737 -15.04 -5.63 13.67
N TYR A 738 -15.71 -5.21 12.61
CA TYR A 738 -16.88 -4.32 12.63
C TYR A 738 -18.16 -5.03 13.09
N TYR A 739 -18.19 -6.37 13.17
CA TYR A 739 -19.38 -7.21 13.25
C TYR A 739 -19.51 -7.98 14.57
N GLU A 740 -20.72 -8.42 14.87
CA GLU A 740 -21.09 -9.18 16.06
C GLU A 740 -20.48 -10.60 16.12
N PRO A 741 -20.37 -11.22 17.34
CA PRO A 741 -19.65 -12.47 17.54
C PRO A 741 -20.23 -13.71 16.84
N ASP A 742 -21.50 -13.74 16.51
CA ASP A 742 -22.10 -14.84 15.73
C ASP A 742 -21.59 -14.90 14.29
N GLN A 743 -21.04 -13.82 13.81
CA GLN A 743 -20.25 -13.78 12.57
C GLN A 743 -18.76 -14.07 12.82
N LYS A 744 -18.30 -14.01 14.08
CA LYS A 744 -16.91 -14.22 14.47
C LYS A 744 -16.45 -15.66 14.24
N GLU A 745 -17.29 -16.67 14.44
CA GLU A 745 -16.95 -18.07 14.10
C GLU A 745 -16.77 -18.26 12.58
N TYR A 746 -17.58 -17.57 11.80
CA TYR A 746 -17.46 -17.59 10.34
C TYR A 746 -16.21 -16.83 9.87
N PHE A 747 -15.91 -15.70 10.49
CA PHE A 747 -14.74 -14.89 10.18
C PHE A 747 -13.46 -15.35 10.88
N THR A 748 -13.47 -15.87 12.11
CA THR A 748 -12.27 -16.47 12.72
C THR A 748 -11.87 -17.76 12.01
N GLY A 749 -12.80 -18.53 11.48
CA GLY A 749 -12.51 -19.60 10.52
C GLY A 749 -11.86 -19.09 9.24
N LEU A 750 -12.25 -17.90 8.76
CA LEU A 750 -11.73 -17.24 7.56
C LEU A 750 -10.46 -16.43 7.82
N TRP A 751 -10.36 -15.75 8.97
CA TRP A 751 -9.17 -15.02 9.38
C TRP A 751 -7.99 -15.95 9.70
N ASN A 752 -8.25 -17.11 10.30
CA ASN A 752 -7.29 -18.20 10.41
C ASN A 752 -7.00 -18.86 9.07
N ASN A 753 -7.81 -18.58 8.05
CA ASN A 753 -7.73 -19.09 6.69
C ASN A 753 -7.38 -17.98 5.69
N GLN A 754 -6.83 -16.85 6.12
CA GLN A 754 -6.25 -15.86 5.21
C GLN A 754 -5.08 -16.46 4.49
N VAL A 755 -5.41 -17.18 3.49
CA VAL A 755 -4.45 -17.68 2.55
C VAL A 755 -5.02 -17.40 1.19
N PHE A 756 -4.32 -16.62 0.62
CA PHE A 756 -4.12 -16.49 -0.77
C PHE A 756 -4.58 -17.63 -1.66
#